data_e47da220a3841f1b46952ee02a5291bc
#
_entry.id   e47da220a3841f1b46952ee02a5291bc
#
_cell.length_a   1.000
_cell.length_b   1.000
_cell.length_c   1.000
_cell.angle_alpha   90.00
_cell.angle_beta   90.00
_cell.angle_gamma   90.00
#
_symmetry.space_group_name_H-M   'P 1'
#
loop_
_entity.id
_entity.type
_entity.pdbx_description
1 polymer ?
#
loop_
_entity_poly.entity_id
_entity_poly.type
_entity_poly.pdbx_seq_one_letter_code
_entity_poly.pdbx_strand_id
1 'polypeptide(L)'
;MPNERRIRFDPFALDLTNECVWEGARAVKLRPKAFAVLAHLISRPGELVTKEHLIATVWPDTAVGDAVLKVAIRQIREALADDPKAPRFIETAHRRGYRFIARLSASRGAAVAETRAVGEAARQRSGPADLPAAIVGREAAMAELQALFARARAGFGQMVFVTGEAGLGKTTLLDAFASSVAADPSVRLCSGQCLAQYGMSEPYLPVLDAIRQLCRNDSLAVDVLRRHAPMWLMQLPSLLTPADHEAFSREAAGATPERMLREMGDALDALAADAALVLVLEDLHWSDFSTLDLISYVARRRRASRLMVIGTYRPAELILSGHPLRSVKQELLARQQCEELPLEYLSGAAVAKHLAARFPENQFPAELPALIRERTEGNPLFMVNIINHLIAERLIRPADGGWWLAAPIDAIKVGVPDSIRQLIETQFDRLDGRDQRLLEAGSVAGIEFPAAAVAAALEGDPRDVEIRCEDLSRRHQFIKDCGAHLLPNGDISGRFAFVHALYQNVLYERMSVPRRLHAHDRIGRRGEELYGDRSDEIAAELAMHFEQAGDRRRAAHYLQRAAVNAMQRSAYRDAITLSRRGLDALAHLPDTDDRARQQLQLQITLGVPLIATAGYAAAAVGAVYLESRAIGERLGATPELAQALWGLWTFHALKAELSEALDIARETLELAERVGSSSVEMRGHWSMEITCTHQGRFGLALEHFDRALLLYDAEPARADGFLDALNPGVAMRGFAGWALWFVGQPDRALRQVRNAVALARQLAEPHSLAHALLFAAILHQLRKEPGPARRYADEATVLSGEHGLVLYQAMARIVRGWSRLGRGDDAEAAAEMRDGLSAWQSTGAELMRPHFLALLADAWPQGPGDDQGLAVLEEALTLTESTGERYYEAELHRLKGERLLARDQWREAAACFEQSLAIARREGALSLELRAVMSLTRLRRVRAESVPAGDLLRPVLDQFTEGLDTPDLREARALLE
;
A
#
# COMPACT_ATOMS: atom_id res chain seq x y z
N MET A 1 23.87 -24.22 -32.18
CA MET A 1 25.07 -23.61 -31.60
C MET A 1 24.72 -22.25 -31.06
N PRO A 2 24.66 -21.99 -29.78
CA PRO A 2 24.23 -20.70 -29.22
C PRO A 2 25.41 -19.71 -29.28
N ASN A 3 25.26 -18.69 -30.15
CA ASN A 3 26.28 -17.64 -30.37
C ASN A 3 25.84 -16.26 -29.91
N GLU A 4 24.82 -16.13 -29.03
CA GLU A 4 24.15 -14.86 -28.78
C GLU A 4 24.54 -14.11 -27.48
N ARG A 5 25.45 -14.63 -26.68
CA ARG A 5 25.90 -13.97 -25.42
C ARG A 5 27.41 -13.74 -25.33
N ARG A 6 28.13 -13.64 -26.46
CA ARG A 6 29.57 -13.35 -26.47
C ARG A 6 29.81 -11.89 -26.84
N ILE A 7 30.47 -11.15 -25.95
CA ILE A 7 30.91 -9.77 -26.21
C ILE A 7 32.20 -9.86 -27.02
N ARG A 8 32.19 -9.46 -28.29
CA ARG A 8 33.37 -9.56 -29.21
C ARG A 8 34.23 -8.31 -29.15
N PHE A 9 35.53 -8.52 -29.01
CA PHE A 9 36.59 -7.51 -29.13
C PHE A 9 37.79 -8.17 -29.84
N ASP A 10 37.88 -7.99 -31.12
CA ASP A 10 38.73 -8.76 -32.03
C ASP A 10 40.24 -8.83 -31.59
N PRO A 11 40.87 -10.04 -31.56
CA PRO A 11 40.35 -11.33 -32.02
C PRO A 11 39.61 -12.18 -30.94
N PHE A 12 39.29 -11.58 -29.81
CA PHE A 12 38.71 -12.29 -28.66
C PHE A 12 37.20 -12.09 -28.56
N ALA A 13 36.55 -13.02 -27.83
CA ALA A 13 35.16 -12.88 -27.38
C ALA A 13 35.05 -13.32 -25.91
N LEU A 14 34.43 -12.48 -25.09
CA LEU A 14 34.12 -12.79 -23.70
C LEU A 14 32.78 -13.53 -23.64
N ASP A 15 32.79 -14.72 -23.09
CA ASP A 15 31.62 -15.57 -22.85
C ASP A 15 31.24 -15.45 -21.37
N LEU A 16 30.21 -14.65 -21.08
CA LEU A 16 29.74 -14.40 -19.71
C LEU A 16 29.06 -15.64 -19.11
N THR A 17 28.52 -16.52 -19.94
CA THR A 17 27.79 -17.72 -19.48
C THR A 17 28.76 -18.84 -19.04
N ASN A 18 29.87 -19.01 -19.77
CA ASN A 18 30.86 -20.07 -19.48
C ASN A 18 32.12 -19.55 -18.76
N GLU A 19 32.12 -18.30 -18.31
CA GLU A 19 33.23 -17.61 -17.63
C GLU A 19 34.58 -17.81 -18.31
N CYS A 20 34.63 -17.71 -19.65
CA CYS A 20 35.86 -17.88 -20.41
C CYS A 20 36.01 -16.86 -21.55
N VAL A 21 37.23 -16.67 -22.00
CA VAL A 21 37.55 -15.85 -23.17
C VAL A 21 37.81 -16.78 -24.35
N TRP A 22 37.25 -16.48 -25.50
CA TRP A 22 37.47 -17.22 -26.73
C TRP A 22 38.42 -16.46 -27.64
N GLU A 23 39.43 -17.15 -28.15
CA GLU A 23 40.27 -16.69 -29.24
C GLU A 23 39.97 -17.57 -30.49
N GLY A 24 39.15 -17.04 -31.37
CA GLY A 24 38.62 -17.87 -32.46
C GLY A 24 37.81 -19.07 -31.94
N ALA A 25 38.25 -20.30 -32.18
CA ALA A 25 37.62 -21.54 -31.69
C ALA A 25 38.24 -22.07 -30.38
N ARG A 26 39.27 -21.41 -29.85
CA ARG A 26 40.00 -21.85 -28.64
C ARG A 26 39.49 -21.10 -27.41
N ALA A 27 39.06 -21.83 -26.38
CA ALA A 27 38.71 -21.24 -25.09
C ALA A 27 39.96 -21.03 -24.22
N VAL A 28 40.15 -19.83 -23.72
CA VAL A 28 41.18 -19.43 -22.77
C VAL A 28 40.54 -19.24 -21.41
N LYS A 29 40.82 -20.11 -20.45
CA LYS A 29 40.24 -20.02 -19.08
C LYS A 29 41.01 -19.00 -18.24
N LEU A 30 40.33 -18.06 -17.66
CA LEU A 30 40.83 -17.16 -16.62
C LEU A 30 40.45 -17.69 -15.24
N ARG A 31 41.21 -17.31 -14.21
CA ARG A 31 40.75 -17.55 -12.83
C ARG A 31 39.48 -16.73 -12.55
N PRO A 32 38.55 -17.21 -11.72
CA PRO A 32 37.24 -16.55 -11.53
C PRO A 32 37.33 -15.04 -11.19
N LYS A 33 38.25 -14.64 -10.32
CA LYS A 33 38.44 -13.22 -9.96
C LYS A 33 39.07 -12.38 -11.08
N ALA A 34 39.97 -12.95 -11.88
CA ALA A 34 40.52 -12.29 -13.07
C ALA A 34 39.47 -12.16 -14.16
N PHE A 35 38.62 -13.18 -14.34
CA PHE A 35 37.48 -13.10 -15.25
C PHE A 35 36.48 -11.99 -14.82
N ALA A 36 36.12 -11.91 -13.52
CA ALA A 36 35.25 -10.88 -13.00
C ALA A 36 35.79 -9.45 -13.20
N VAL A 37 37.13 -9.25 -13.02
CA VAL A 37 37.75 -7.96 -13.32
C VAL A 37 37.64 -7.61 -14.80
N LEU A 38 37.91 -8.57 -15.70
CA LEU A 38 37.80 -8.35 -17.15
C LEU A 38 36.37 -8.06 -17.58
N ALA A 39 35.40 -8.81 -17.09
CA ALA A 39 33.97 -8.60 -17.36
C ALA A 39 33.51 -7.20 -16.89
N HIS A 40 33.96 -6.78 -15.71
CA HIS A 40 33.65 -5.45 -15.20
C HIS A 40 34.27 -4.32 -16.05
N LEU A 41 35.51 -4.47 -16.51
CA LEU A 41 36.17 -3.52 -17.38
C LEU A 41 35.52 -3.44 -18.78
N ILE A 42 35.07 -4.58 -19.32
CA ILE A 42 34.39 -4.65 -20.63
C ILE A 42 32.96 -4.08 -20.55
N SER A 43 32.31 -4.17 -19.40
CA SER A 43 30.99 -3.53 -19.22
C SER A 43 31.02 -2.01 -19.24
N ARG A 44 32.23 -1.41 -19.11
CA ARG A 44 32.46 0.05 -19.13
C ARG A 44 33.57 0.44 -20.11
N PRO A 45 33.37 0.21 -21.40
CA PRO A 45 34.42 0.43 -22.40
C PRO A 45 34.76 1.91 -22.50
N GLY A 46 36.08 2.23 -22.49
CA GLY A 46 36.55 3.60 -22.56
C GLY A 46 36.54 4.37 -21.24
N GLU A 47 35.90 3.89 -20.20
CA GLU A 47 35.84 4.53 -18.88
C GLU A 47 37.06 4.15 -18.01
N LEU A 48 37.51 5.09 -17.19
CA LEU A 48 38.54 4.82 -16.19
C LEU A 48 37.89 4.23 -14.94
N VAL A 49 38.12 2.96 -14.65
CA VAL A 49 37.63 2.29 -13.42
C VAL A 49 38.74 2.37 -12.37
N THR A 50 38.46 2.95 -11.20
CA THR A 50 39.45 3.13 -10.15
C THR A 50 39.79 1.78 -9.49
N LYS A 51 40.96 1.71 -8.84
CA LYS A 51 41.42 0.48 -8.17
C LYS A 51 40.50 0.12 -7.00
N GLU A 52 40.10 1.12 -6.23
CA GLU A 52 39.21 0.99 -5.09
C GLU A 52 37.85 0.43 -5.54
N HIS A 53 37.35 0.90 -6.67
CA HIS A 53 36.08 0.43 -7.23
C HIS A 53 36.19 -1.04 -7.72
N LEU A 54 37.28 -1.41 -8.40
CA LEU A 54 37.51 -2.79 -8.82
C LEU A 54 37.65 -3.74 -7.63
N ILE A 55 38.36 -3.31 -6.59
CA ILE A 55 38.52 -4.10 -5.38
C ILE A 55 37.18 -4.29 -4.65
N ALA A 56 36.43 -3.24 -4.44
CA ALA A 56 35.13 -3.29 -3.79
C ALA A 56 34.12 -4.15 -4.56
N THR A 57 34.14 -4.10 -5.90
CA THR A 57 33.20 -4.87 -6.74
C THR A 57 33.56 -6.36 -6.84
N VAL A 58 34.82 -6.68 -6.96
CA VAL A 58 35.26 -8.07 -7.22
C VAL A 58 35.58 -8.85 -5.93
N TRP A 59 35.91 -8.16 -4.84
CA TRP A 59 36.19 -8.76 -3.52
C TRP A 59 35.41 -8.08 -2.39
N PRO A 60 34.07 -8.05 -2.42
CA PRO A 60 33.27 -7.29 -1.45
C PRO A 60 33.47 -7.74 0.00
N ASP A 61 33.71 -9.04 0.23
CA ASP A 61 33.80 -9.65 1.57
C ASP A 61 35.23 -9.90 2.05
N THR A 62 36.25 -9.38 1.33
CA THR A 62 37.66 -9.68 1.65
C THR A 62 38.49 -8.42 1.57
N ALA A 63 39.13 -8.04 2.66
CA ALA A 63 40.09 -6.94 2.67
C ALA A 63 41.35 -7.32 1.87
N VAL A 64 41.40 -6.94 0.58
CA VAL A 64 42.54 -7.19 -0.32
C VAL A 64 43.22 -5.89 -0.69
N GLY A 65 44.55 -5.90 -0.78
CA GLY A 65 45.33 -4.73 -1.22
C GLY A 65 45.58 -4.71 -2.74
N ASP A 66 46.12 -3.61 -3.25
CA ASP A 66 46.47 -3.35 -4.66
C ASP A 66 47.26 -4.48 -5.34
N ALA A 67 48.00 -5.25 -4.58
CA ALA A 67 48.81 -6.35 -5.09
C ALA A 67 47.96 -7.46 -5.74
N VAL A 68 46.80 -7.78 -5.16
CA VAL A 68 45.90 -8.84 -5.67
C VAL A 68 45.26 -8.40 -6.99
N LEU A 69 44.83 -7.13 -7.09
CA LEU A 69 44.30 -6.57 -8.33
C LEU A 69 45.38 -6.56 -9.44
N LYS A 70 46.61 -6.20 -9.12
CA LYS A 70 47.72 -6.25 -10.09
C LYS A 70 47.99 -7.66 -10.62
N VAL A 71 47.84 -8.69 -9.77
CA VAL A 71 47.99 -10.11 -10.19
C VAL A 71 46.84 -10.46 -11.14
N ALA A 72 45.61 -10.08 -10.85
CA ALA A 72 44.45 -10.33 -11.71
C ALA A 72 44.62 -9.66 -13.08
N ILE A 73 45.01 -8.38 -13.13
CA ILE A 73 45.28 -7.64 -14.37
C ILE A 73 46.45 -8.30 -15.17
N ARG A 74 47.51 -8.76 -14.50
CA ARG A 74 48.61 -9.49 -15.16
C ARG A 74 48.09 -10.79 -15.82
N GLN A 75 47.29 -11.58 -15.13
CA GLN A 75 46.68 -12.80 -15.70
C GLN A 75 45.79 -12.49 -16.91
N ILE A 76 45.01 -11.41 -16.87
CA ILE A 76 44.20 -10.99 -18.01
C ILE A 76 45.07 -10.62 -19.20
N ARG A 77 46.17 -9.85 -18.98
CA ARG A 77 47.09 -9.45 -20.05
C ARG A 77 47.83 -10.65 -20.64
N GLU A 78 48.25 -11.57 -19.82
CA GLU A 78 48.85 -12.85 -20.27
C GLU A 78 47.90 -13.64 -21.16
N ALA A 79 46.61 -13.69 -20.77
CA ALA A 79 45.55 -14.38 -21.51
C ALA A 79 45.18 -13.69 -22.84
N LEU A 80 45.24 -12.37 -22.90
CA LEU A 80 44.92 -11.56 -24.08
C LEU A 80 46.17 -11.21 -24.94
N ALA A 81 47.37 -11.67 -24.56
CA ALA A 81 48.64 -11.27 -25.15
C ALA A 81 48.81 -9.71 -25.24
N ASP A 82 48.44 -8.99 -24.17
CA ASP A 82 48.38 -7.52 -24.10
C ASP A 82 49.67 -6.97 -23.44
N ASP A 83 50.52 -6.22 -24.20
CA ASP A 83 51.73 -5.62 -23.67
C ASP A 83 51.45 -4.38 -22.82
N PRO A 84 51.84 -4.35 -21.54
CA PRO A 84 51.68 -3.16 -20.69
C PRO A 84 52.29 -1.87 -21.23
N LYS A 85 53.30 -1.97 -22.10
CA LYS A 85 53.97 -0.81 -22.70
C LYS A 85 53.31 -0.31 -23.98
N ALA A 86 52.57 -1.19 -24.65
CA ALA A 86 51.78 -0.89 -25.85
C ALA A 86 50.42 -1.57 -25.76
N PRO A 87 49.52 -1.13 -24.81
CA PRO A 87 48.27 -1.80 -24.49
C PRO A 87 47.28 -1.73 -25.67
N ARG A 88 46.71 -2.89 -26.03
CA ARG A 88 45.67 -3.04 -27.04
C ARG A 88 44.29 -3.19 -26.42
N PHE A 89 44.23 -3.77 -25.21
CA PHE A 89 42.98 -4.10 -24.54
C PHE A 89 42.84 -3.37 -23.21
N ILE A 90 43.85 -3.35 -22.34
CA ILE A 90 43.76 -2.74 -21.00
C ILE A 90 44.84 -1.67 -20.83
N GLU A 91 44.46 -0.42 -20.83
CA GLU A 91 45.30 0.71 -20.47
C GLU A 91 45.45 0.86 -18.95
N THR A 92 46.66 1.13 -18.48
CA THR A 92 46.91 1.46 -17.07
C THR A 92 46.98 2.98 -16.90
N ALA A 93 46.00 3.57 -16.20
CA ALA A 93 46.13 4.94 -15.72
C ALA A 93 46.91 4.97 -14.42
N HIS A 94 48.17 5.40 -14.49
CA HIS A 94 49.12 5.33 -13.37
C HIS A 94 48.55 5.91 -12.07
N ARG A 95 48.58 5.14 -10.98
CA ARG A 95 48.02 5.43 -9.63
C ARG A 95 46.48 5.57 -9.55
N ARG A 96 45.76 5.60 -10.67
CA ARG A 96 44.29 5.86 -10.69
C ARG A 96 43.45 4.59 -10.91
N GLY A 97 43.83 3.72 -11.85
CA GLY A 97 43.00 2.54 -12.17
C GLY A 97 43.35 1.96 -13.55
N TYR A 98 42.34 1.30 -14.14
CA TYR A 98 42.45 0.63 -15.43
C TYR A 98 41.30 1.01 -16.35
N ARG A 99 41.51 0.93 -17.68
CA ARG A 99 40.49 1.26 -18.70
C ARG A 99 40.52 0.19 -19.77
N PHE A 100 39.38 -0.29 -20.22
CA PHE A 100 39.28 -1.17 -21.37
C PHE A 100 39.21 -0.31 -22.64
N ILE A 101 40.18 -0.45 -23.57
CA ILE A 101 40.37 0.45 -24.73
C ILE A 101 40.05 -0.20 -26.07
N ALA A 102 39.82 -1.51 -26.12
CA ALA A 102 39.48 -2.18 -27.37
C ALA A 102 38.03 -1.84 -27.81
N ARG A 103 37.84 -1.75 -29.12
CA ARG A 103 36.47 -1.54 -29.65
C ARG A 103 35.65 -2.81 -29.50
N LEU A 104 34.49 -2.71 -28.88
CA LEU A 104 33.51 -3.80 -28.85
C LEU A 104 32.76 -3.80 -30.18
N SER A 105 32.78 -4.92 -30.89
CA SER A 105 31.94 -5.09 -32.07
C SER A 105 30.50 -5.34 -31.64
N ALA A 106 29.66 -4.32 -31.77
CA ALA A 106 28.22 -4.45 -31.59
C ALA A 106 27.65 -5.27 -32.75
N SER A 107 27.23 -6.48 -32.48
CA SER A 107 26.40 -7.26 -33.40
C SER A 107 24.99 -6.70 -33.47
N ARG A 108 24.82 -5.50 -34.06
CA ARG A 108 23.49 -4.89 -34.28
C ARG A 108 23.31 -4.21 -35.63
N GLY A 109 24.20 -4.42 -36.62
CA GLY A 109 24.13 -3.72 -37.92
C GLY A 109 24.09 -4.56 -39.16
N ALA A 110 24.40 -5.86 -39.15
CA ALA A 110 24.48 -6.71 -40.34
C ALA A 110 23.36 -7.75 -40.46
N ALA A 111 22.51 -7.90 -39.43
CA ALA A 111 21.43 -8.91 -39.44
C ALA A 111 20.14 -8.49 -40.17
N VAL A 112 20.01 -7.22 -40.62
CA VAL A 112 18.79 -6.77 -41.28
C VAL A 112 18.79 -7.02 -42.81
N ALA A 113 19.96 -7.22 -43.44
CA ALA A 113 20.05 -7.50 -44.86
C ALA A 113 20.08 -9.00 -45.19
N GLU A 114 20.67 -9.83 -44.30
CA GLU A 114 20.70 -11.29 -44.50
C GLU A 114 19.45 -12.01 -43.98
N THR A 115 18.71 -11.41 -43.03
CA THR A 115 17.44 -11.99 -42.56
C THR A 115 16.32 -11.88 -43.57
N ARG A 116 16.43 -11.04 -44.61
CA ARG A 116 15.46 -10.99 -45.71
C ARG A 116 15.62 -12.18 -46.69
N ALA A 117 16.81 -12.68 -46.91
CA ALA A 117 17.06 -13.81 -47.80
C ALA A 117 16.87 -15.17 -47.11
N VAL A 118 17.14 -15.27 -45.80
CA VAL A 118 16.93 -16.52 -45.04
C VAL A 118 15.46 -16.64 -44.59
N GLY A 119 14.76 -15.54 -44.43
CA GLY A 119 13.34 -15.50 -44.12
C GLY A 119 12.41 -16.00 -45.26
N GLU A 120 12.83 -15.86 -46.53
CA GLU A 120 12.07 -16.38 -47.65
C GLU A 120 12.29 -17.89 -47.91
N ALA A 121 13.45 -18.43 -47.55
CA ALA A 121 13.74 -19.85 -47.63
C ALA A 121 13.17 -20.67 -46.43
N ALA A 122 13.02 -20.05 -45.27
CA ALA A 122 12.43 -20.65 -44.06
C ALA A 122 10.90 -20.66 -44.11
N ARG A 123 10.28 -19.72 -44.84
CA ARG A 123 8.80 -19.67 -45.05
C ARG A 123 8.26 -20.79 -45.89
N GLN A 124 9.10 -21.57 -46.56
CA GLN A 124 8.68 -22.73 -47.35
C GLN A 124 8.69 -24.08 -46.61
N ARG A 125 9.07 -24.12 -45.30
CA ARG A 125 9.16 -25.35 -44.51
C ARG A 125 8.51 -25.34 -43.13
N SER A 126 7.88 -24.27 -42.72
CA SER A 126 7.07 -24.24 -41.51
C SER A 126 5.62 -24.50 -41.83
N GLY A 127 5.02 -25.48 -41.19
CA GLY A 127 3.59 -25.75 -41.28
C GLY A 127 2.78 -24.53 -40.79
N PRO A 128 1.45 -24.49 -40.87
CA PRO A 128 0.58 -23.32 -40.74
C PRO A 128 0.44 -22.83 -39.29
N ALA A 129 1.56 -22.54 -38.58
CA ALA A 129 1.53 -22.21 -37.17
C ALA A 129 1.85 -20.75 -36.80
N ASP A 130 2.38 -19.90 -37.69
CA ASP A 130 2.90 -18.58 -37.33
C ASP A 130 2.45 -17.44 -38.27
N LEU A 131 1.13 -17.28 -38.45
CA LEU A 131 0.61 -15.96 -38.83
C LEU A 131 0.05 -15.29 -37.59
N PRO A 132 0.29 -13.96 -37.33
CA PRO A 132 -0.43 -13.24 -36.31
C PRO A 132 -1.93 -13.44 -36.60
N ALA A 133 -2.62 -14.05 -35.64
CA ALA A 133 -4.03 -14.39 -35.81
C ALA A 133 -4.78 -13.08 -36.10
N ALA A 134 -5.18 -12.87 -37.33
CA ALA A 134 -6.09 -11.79 -37.67
C ALA A 134 -7.28 -11.92 -36.72
N ILE A 135 -7.57 -10.88 -35.95
CA ILE A 135 -8.69 -10.89 -35.00
C ILE A 135 -9.96 -10.95 -35.79
N VAL A 136 -10.42 -12.18 -36.03
CA VAL A 136 -11.60 -12.43 -36.80
C VAL A 136 -12.83 -12.42 -35.88
N GLY A 137 -13.86 -11.68 -36.30
CA GLY A 137 -15.11 -11.58 -35.56
C GLY A 137 -15.08 -10.66 -34.34
N ARG A 138 -14.02 -9.80 -34.22
CA ARG A 138 -13.88 -8.79 -33.19
C ARG A 138 -13.63 -7.38 -33.73
N GLU A 139 -13.92 -7.20 -35.04
CA GLU A 139 -13.63 -5.94 -35.72
C GLU A 139 -14.41 -4.77 -35.11
N ALA A 140 -15.65 -4.97 -34.67
CA ALA A 140 -16.48 -3.97 -34.02
C ALA A 140 -15.89 -3.57 -32.63
N ALA A 141 -15.53 -4.56 -31.81
CA ALA A 141 -14.94 -4.32 -30.51
C ALA A 141 -13.56 -3.61 -30.61
N MET A 142 -12.76 -3.98 -31.62
CA MET A 142 -11.49 -3.31 -31.91
C MET A 142 -11.70 -1.85 -32.33
N ALA A 143 -12.67 -1.60 -33.22
CA ALA A 143 -13.00 -0.25 -33.69
C ALA A 143 -13.48 0.63 -32.53
N GLU A 144 -14.25 0.08 -31.59
CA GLU A 144 -14.71 0.79 -30.39
C GLU A 144 -13.56 1.11 -29.43
N LEU A 145 -12.65 0.16 -29.16
CA LEU A 145 -11.44 0.42 -28.37
C LEU A 145 -10.57 1.51 -29.02
N GLN A 146 -10.42 1.49 -30.34
CA GLN A 146 -9.65 2.51 -31.07
C GLN A 146 -10.33 3.88 -31.00
N ALA A 147 -11.66 3.94 -31.09
CA ALA A 147 -12.42 5.18 -30.95
C ALA A 147 -12.28 5.78 -29.53
N LEU A 148 -12.37 4.95 -28.49
CA LEU A 148 -12.17 5.36 -27.09
C LEU A 148 -10.73 5.82 -26.87
N PHE A 149 -9.76 5.12 -27.44
CA PHE A 149 -8.35 5.54 -27.38
C PHE A 149 -8.11 6.87 -28.09
N ALA A 150 -8.73 7.13 -29.23
CA ALA A 150 -8.66 8.42 -29.91
C ALA A 150 -9.22 9.57 -29.03
N ARG A 151 -10.30 9.32 -28.28
CA ARG A 151 -10.84 10.26 -27.28
C ARG A 151 -9.84 10.49 -26.14
N ALA A 152 -9.20 9.43 -25.63
CA ALA A 152 -8.17 9.56 -24.59
C ALA A 152 -6.98 10.39 -25.10
N ARG A 153 -6.48 10.14 -26.31
CA ARG A 153 -5.42 10.96 -26.97
C ARG A 153 -5.79 12.44 -27.11
N ALA A 154 -7.08 12.73 -27.32
CA ALA A 154 -7.58 14.10 -27.38
C ALA A 154 -7.70 14.78 -26.01
N GLY A 155 -7.32 14.10 -24.90
CA GLY A 155 -7.34 14.63 -23.56
C GLY A 155 -8.63 14.30 -22.77
N PHE A 156 -9.46 13.41 -23.27
CA PHE A 156 -10.67 12.93 -22.57
C PHE A 156 -10.40 11.55 -22.00
N GLY A 157 -9.92 11.48 -20.75
CA GLY A 157 -9.61 10.22 -20.07
C GLY A 157 -10.72 9.19 -20.19
N GLN A 158 -10.38 7.93 -20.45
CA GLN A 158 -11.31 6.82 -20.67
C GLN A 158 -11.09 5.71 -19.64
N MET A 159 -12.20 5.17 -19.10
CA MET A 159 -12.24 3.94 -18.32
C MET A 159 -13.15 2.94 -19.06
N VAL A 160 -12.62 1.77 -19.37
CA VAL A 160 -13.33 0.76 -20.20
C VAL A 160 -13.27 -0.60 -19.52
N PHE A 161 -14.41 -1.27 -19.40
CA PHE A 161 -14.47 -2.66 -18.94
C PHE A 161 -14.77 -3.59 -20.11
N VAL A 162 -13.80 -4.41 -20.50
CA VAL A 162 -13.98 -5.48 -21.49
C VAL A 162 -14.48 -6.73 -20.78
N THR A 163 -15.70 -7.17 -21.10
CA THR A 163 -16.35 -8.23 -20.35
C THR A 163 -16.64 -9.45 -21.22
N GLY A 164 -16.72 -10.60 -20.61
CA GLY A 164 -17.04 -11.85 -21.26
C GLY A 164 -16.54 -13.07 -20.50
N GLU A 165 -17.15 -14.22 -20.76
CA GLU A 165 -16.81 -15.47 -20.10
C GLU A 165 -15.40 -15.99 -20.47
N ALA A 166 -14.98 -17.07 -19.80
CA ALA A 166 -13.69 -17.68 -20.05
C ALA A 166 -13.56 -18.15 -21.52
N GLY A 167 -12.41 -17.84 -22.12
CA GLY A 167 -12.12 -18.27 -23.50
C GLY A 167 -12.75 -17.41 -24.61
N LEU A 168 -13.48 -16.32 -24.31
CA LEU A 168 -14.06 -15.43 -25.33
C LEU A 168 -13.03 -14.53 -26.05
N GLY A 169 -11.75 -14.60 -25.67
CA GLY A 169 -10.68 -13.88 -26.35
C GLY A 169 -10.48 -12.44 -25.88
N LYS A 170 -10.76 -12.13 -24.59
CA LYS A 170 -10.49 -10.82 -24.00
C LYS A 170 -9.02 -10.44 -24.12
N THR A 171 -8.11 -11.28 -23.62
CA THR A 171 -6.66 -11.08 -23.69
C THR A 171 -6.18 -10.98 -25.14
N THR A 172 -6.68 -11.83 -26.06
CA THR A 172 -6.32 -11.76 -27.49
C THR A 172 -6.72 -10.43 -28.13
N LEU A 173 -7.90 -9.89 -27.79
CA LEU A 173 -8.33 -8.57 -28.24
C LEU A 173 -7.42 -7.47 -27.71
N LEU A 174 -7.07 -7.55 -26.43
CA LEU A 174 -6.19 -6.56 -25.80
C LEU A 174 -4.75 -6.63 -26.32
N ASP A 175 -4.20 -7.82 -26.55
CA ASP A 175 -2.87 -8.02 -27.14
C ASP A 175 -2.78 -7.40 -28.54
N ALA A 176 -3.81 -7.58 -29.32
CA ALA A 176 -3.86 -7.00 -30.66
C ALA A 176 -4.09 -5.48 -30.64
N PHE A 177 -4.92 -4.98 -29.73
CA PHE A 177 -5.05 -3.55 -29.48
C PHE A 177 -3.70 -2.98 -29.05
N ALA A 178 -3.06 -3.58 -28.05
CA ALA A 178 -1.73 -3.23 -27.56
C ALA A 178 -0.70 -3.18 -28.70
N SER A 179 -0.67 -4.22 -29.55
CA SER A 179 0.22 -4.28 -30.72
C SER A 179 -0.06 -3.17 -31.73
N SER A 180 -1.33 -2.77 -31.90
CA SER A 180 -1.72 -1.69 -32.81
C SER A 180 -1.27 -0.31 -32.36
N VAL A 181 -1.19 -0.08 -31.02
CA VAL A 181 -0.81 1.22 -30.43
C VAL A 181 0.66 1.29 -30.03
N ALA A 182 1.31 0.15 -29.77
CA ALA A 182 2.72 0.10 -29.35
C ALA A 182 3.71 0.57 -30.42
N ALA A 183 3.30 0.63 -31.69
CA ALA A 183 4.12 1.16 -32.79
C ALA A 183 4.28 2.70 -32.73
N ASP A 184 3.42 3.41 -32.00
CA ASP A 184 3.44 4.85 -31.84
C ASP A 184 4.31 5.26 -30.62
N PRO A 185 5.47 5.91 -30.83
CA PRO A 185 6.35 6.30 -29.70
C PRO A 185 5.73 7.34 -28.78
N SER A 186 4.61 7.96 -29.15
CA SER A 186 3.83 8.88 -28.30
C SER A 186 2.85 8.16 -27.38
N VAL A 187 2.92 6.82 -27.29
CA VAL A 187 2.04 5.99 -26.46
C VAL A 187 2.87 5.18 -25.45
N ARG A 188 2.50 5.29 -24.20
CA ARG A 188 2.98 4.42 -23.12
C ARG A 188 1.96 3.34 -22.84
N LEU A 189 2.39 2.10 -22.83
CA LEU A 189 1.53 0.95 -22.54
C LEU A 189 2.11 0.14 -21.38
N CYS A 190 1.27 -0.18 -20.40
CA CYS A 190 1.59 -1.08 -19.31
C CYS A 190 0.41 -1.97 -18.96
N SER A 191 0.69 -3.18 -18.50
CA SER A 191 -0.32 -4.15 -18.13
C SER A 191 0.02 -4.85 -16.82
N GLY A 192 -1.02 -5.19 -16.05
CA GLY A 192 -0.93 -6.02 -14.87
C GLY A 192 -2.11 -6.98 -14.81
N GLN A 193 -1.88 -8.14 -14.21
CA GLN A 193 -2.88 -9.20 -14.12
C GLN A 193 -3.24 -9.50 -12.68
N CYS A 194 -4.54 -9.61 -12.40
CA CYS A 194 -5.00 -10.17 -11.13
C CYS A 194 -4.88 -11.69 -11.19
N LEU A 195 -4.31 -12.27 -10.14
CA LEU A 195 -4.06 -13.70 -10.10
C LEU A 195 -5.25 -14.43 -9.47
N ALA A 196 -5.68 -15.54 -10.10
CA ALA A 196 -6.64 -16.47 -9.53
C ALA A 196 -6.00 -17.26 -8.38
N GLN A 197 -5.84 -16.64 -7.22
CA GLN A 197 -5.41 -17.35 -6.02
C GLN A 197 -6.61 -17.59 -5.12
N TYR A 198 -6.66 -18.77 -4.49
CA TYR A 198 -7.65 -19.07 -3.45
C TYR A 198 -7.32 -18.25 -2.19
N GLY A 199 -7.65 -16.96 -2.23
CA GLY A 199 -7.37 -16.02 -1.17
C GLY A 199 -7.07 -14.63 -1.74
N MET A 200 -7.10 -13.59 -0.89
CA MET A 200 -6.83 -12.22 -1.35
C MET A 200 -5.39 -12.09 -1.83
N SER A 201 -5.24 -11.52 -3.03
CA SER A 201 -3.95 -11.14 -3.60
C SER A 201 -3.32 -10.01 -2.78
N GLU A 202 -2.03 -9.81 -2.96
CA GLU A 202 -1.29 -8.69 -2.38
C GLU A 202 -1.92 -7.36 -2.84
N PRO A 203 -2.18 -6.41 -1.91
CA PRO A 203 -2.82 -5.14 -2.26
C PRO A 203 -2.10 -4.39 -3.37
N TYR A 204 -2.85 -3.87 -4.34
CA TYR A 204 -2.38 -3.15 -5.51
C TYR A 204 -1.50 -3.97 -6.48
N LEU A 205 -1.37 -5.28 -6.30
CA LEU A 205 -0.43 -6.11 -7.09
C LEU A 205 -0.52 -5.88 -8.61
N PRO A 206 -1.70 -5.90 -9.26
CA PRO A 206 -1.78 -5.70 -10.71
C PRO A 206 -1.30 -4.31 -11.15
N VAL A 207 -1.50 -3.29 -10.31
CA VAL A 207 -1.03 -1.93 -10.59
C VAL A 207 0.49 -1.83 -10.40
N LEU A 208 1.02 -2.42 -9.34
CA LEU A 208 2.48 -2.47 -9.09
C LEU A 208 3.21 -3.21 -10.23
N ASP A 209 2.64 -4.29 -10.75
CA ASP A 209 3.22 -5.02 -11.87
C ASP A 209 3.21 -4.19 -13.17
N ALA A 210 2.09 -3.52 -13.46
CA ALA A 210 2.00 -2.62 -14.60
C ALA A 210 3.03 -1.48 -14.53
N ILE A 211 3.16 -0.84 -13.36
CA ILE A 211 4.13 0.23 -13.12
C ILE A 211 5.56 -0.30 -13.21
N ARG A 212 5.85 -1.46 -12.64
CA ARG A 212 7.17 -2.11 -12.75
C ARG A 212 7.55 -2.38 -14.21
N GLN A 213 6.60 -2.85 -15.02
CA GLN A 213 6.78 -3.05 -16.46
C GLN A 213 7.09 -1.71 -17.17
N LEU A 214 6.33 -0.67 -16.86
CA LEU A 214 6.53 0.67 -17.42
C LEU A 214 7.93 1.21 -17.09
N CYS A 215 8.35 1.13 -15.84
CA CYS A 215 9.65 1.61 -15.38
C CYS A 215 10.86 0.86 -15.99
N ARG A 216 10.69 -0.41 -16.35
CA ARG A 216 11.74 -1.17 -17.07
C ARG A 216 11.94 -0.68 -18.49
N ASN A 217 10.92 -0.13 -19.11
CA ASN A 217 10.90 0.29 -20.51
C ASN A 217 11.10 1.80 -20.68
N ASP A 218 10.81 2.60 -19.64
CA ASP A 218 10.89 4.06 -19.67
C ASP A 218 11.52 4.60 -18.38
N SER A 219 12.75 5.09 -18.48
CA SER A 219 13.49 5.66 -17.33
C SER A 219 12.84 6.94 -16.80
N LEU A 220 12.12 7.71 -17.63
CA LEU A 220 11.40 8.91 -17.20
C LEU A 220 10.24 8.55 -16.25
N ALA A 221 9.67 7.35 -16.39
CA ALA A 221 8.62 6.88 -15.49
C ALA A 221 9.10 6.78 -14.03
N VAL A 222 10.34 6.36 -13.81
CA VAL A 222 10.95 6.30 -12.46
C VAL A 222 11.06 7.70 -11.86
N ASP A 223 11.48 8.70 -12.65
CA ASP A 223 11.61 10.09 -12.16
C ASP A 223 10.24 10.73 -11.87
N VAL A 224 9.22 10.40 -12.66
CA VAL A 224 7.84 10.83 -12.41
C VAL A 224 7.33 10.21 -11.11
N LEU A 225 7.51 8.91 -10.89
CA LEU A 225 7.12 8.24 -9.64
C LEU A 225 7.87 8.81 -8.43
N ARG A 226 9.17 9.05 -8.55
CA ARG A 226 9.98 9.67 -7.48
C ARG A 226 9.41 11.02 -7.05
N ARG A 227 8.89 11.79 -7.98
CA ARG A 227 8.34 13.13 -7.72
C ARG A 227 6.90 13.12 -7.26
N HIS A 228 6.06 12.26 -7.82
CA HIS A 228 4.60 12.31 -7.65
C HIS A 228 4.04 11.15 -6.84
N ALA A 229 4.73 10.02 -6.75
CA ALA A 229 4.27 8.81 -6.09
C ALA A 229 5.38 8.08 -5.31
N PRO A 230 6.08 8.78 -4.37
CA PRO A 230 7.17 8.20 -3.60
C PRO A 230 6.74 6.97 -2.79
N MET A 231 5.51 6.97 -2.24
CA MET A 231 4.96 5.83 -1.49
C MET A 231 4.80 4.57 -2.35
N TRP A 232 4.46 4.73 -3.63
CA TRP A 232 4.38 3.63 -4.59
C TRP A 232 5.76 3.14 -5.02
N LEU A 233 6.71 4.05 -5.17
CA LEU A 233 8.08 3.69 -5.51
C LEU A 233 8.73 2.86 -4.39
N MET A 234 8.40 3.13 -3.11
CA MET A 234 8.82 2.32 -1.97
C MET A 234 8.32 0.86 -2.04
N GLN A 235 7.20 0.59 -2.70
CA GLN A 235 6.70 -0.77 -2.94
C GLN A 235 7.45 -1.50 -4.07
N LEU A 236 8.42 -0.82 -4.70
CA LEU A 236 9.24 -1.32 -5.79
C LEU A 236 10.73 -1.22 -5.43
N PRO A 237 11.24 -1.97 -4.43
CA PRO A 237 12.61 -1.80 -3.90
C PRO A 237 13.71 -1.93 -4.95
N SER A 238 13.45 -2.71 -6.01
CA SER A 238 14.39 -2.89 -7.13
C SER A 238 14.64 -1.61 -7.96
N LEU A 239 13.81 -0.59 -7.81
CA LEU A 239 13.89 0.70 -8.50
C LEU A 239 14.44 1.82 -7.61
N LEU A 240 14.61 1.56 -6.31
CA LEU A 240 15.10 2.55 -5.34
C LEU A 240 16.61 2.60 -5.30
N THR A 241 17.15 3.82 -5.18
CA THR A 241 18.52 4.03 -4.73
C THR A 241 18.60 4.02 -3.19
N PRO A 242 19.77 3.78 -2.57
CA PRO A 242 19.91 3.90 -1.12
C PRO A 242 19.49 5.28 -0.57
N ALA A 243 19.73 6.34 -1.33
CA ALA A 243 19.32 7.71 -0.97
C ALA A 243 17.79 7.89 -1.02
N ASP A 244 17.11 7.29 -2.02
CA ASP A 244 15.65 7.28 -2.10
C ASP A 244 15.05 6.55 -0.90
N HIS A 245 15.62 5.40 -0.52
CA HIS A 245 15.13 4.61 0.61
C HIS A 245 15.19 5.40 1.91
N GLU A 246 16.30 6.08 2.18
CA GLU A 246 16.47 6.90 3.38
C GLU A 246 15.54 8.13 3.38
N ALA A 247 15.34 8.78 2.22
CA ALA A 247 14.47 9.93 2.09
C ALA A 247 12.98 9.56 2.28
N PHE A 248 12.52 8.50 1.61
CA PHE A 248 11.10 8.13 1.59
C PHE A 248 10.68 7.36 2.83
N SER A 249 11.56 6.64 3.53
CA SER A 249 11.24 5.95 4.79
C SER A 249 10.73 6.91 5.85
N ARG A 250 11.22 8.14 5.87
CA ARG A 250 10.74 9.20 6.78
C ARG A 250 9.35 9.72 6.38
N GLU A 251 9.04 9.75 5.09
CA GLU A 251 7.74 10.19 4.59
C GLU A 251 6.68 9.07 4.67
N ALA A 252 7.09 7.82 4.75
CA ALA A 252 6.21 6.66 4.83
C ALA A 252 5.48 6.54 6.17
N ALA A 253 6.08 7.07 7.23
CA ALA A 253 5.43 7.15 8.53
C ALA A 253 4.21 8.09 8.44
N GLY A 254 3.01 7.53 8.35
CA GLY A 254 1.74 8.25 8.20
C GLY A 254 1.14 8.25 6.78
N ALA A 255 1.53 7.29 5.94
CA ALA A 255 0.84 7.05 4.68
C ALA A 255 -0.63 6.67 4.94
N THR A 256 -1.56 7.31 4.21
CA THR A 256 -2.99 7.00 4.25
C THR A 256 -3.46 6.46 2.91
N PRO A 257 -4.58 5.70 2.87
CA PRO A 257 -5.17 5.25 1.60
C PRO A 257 -5.41 6.40 0.63
N GLU A 258 -5.91 7.53 1.12
CA GLU A 258 -6.21 8.72 0.30
C GLU A 258 -4.94 9.32 -0.30
N ARG A 259 -3.83 9.32 0.44
CA ARG A 259 -2.51 9.74 -0.06
C ARG A 259 -2.02 8.78 -1.14
N MET A 260 -2.10 7.46 -0.91
CA MET A 260 -1.74 6.45 -1.92
C MET A 260 -2.52 6.65 -3.21
N LEU A 261 -3.85 6.83 -3.12
CA LEU A 261 -4.70 7.05 -4.29
C LEU A 261 -4.35 8.36 -5.01
N ARG A 262 -4.10 9.44 -4.27
CA ARG A 262 -3.74 10.75 -4.82
C ARG A 262 -2.40 10.71 -5.54
N GLU A 263 -1.37 10.18 -4.90
CA GLU A 263 -0.03 10.07 -5.47
C GLU A 263 -0.05 9.30 -6.79
N MET A 264 -0.72 8.14 -6.83
CA MET A 264 -0.83 7.38 -8.07
C MET A 264 -1.65 8.14 -9.12
N GLY A 265 -2.75 8.78 -8.74
CA GLY A 265 -3.53 9.60 -9.67
C GLY A 265 -2.71 10.75 -10.27
N ASP A 266 -1.89 11.45 -9.47
CA ASP A 266 -1.02 12.53 -9.93
C ASP A 266 0.13 11.99 -10.81
N ALA A 267 0.69 10.83 -10.48
CA ALA A 267 1.71 10.16 -11.29
C ALA A 267 1.16 9.71 -12.66
N LEU A 268 -0.04 9.12 -12.68
CA LEU A 268 -0.70 8.72 -13.94
C LEU A 268 -1.00 9.94 -14.83
N ASP A 269 -1.47 11.06 -14.24
CA ASP A 269 -1.69 12.31 -14.98
C ASP A 269 -0.36 12.89 -15.52
N ALA A 270 0.70 12.86 -14.71
CA ALA A 270 2.02 13.33 -15.14
C ALA A 270 2.61 12.44 -16.25
N LEU A 271 2.45 11.13 -16.16
CA LEU A 271 2.85 10.19 -17.21
C LEU A 271 2.02 10.37 -18.49
N ALA A 272 0.76 10.76 -18.36
CA ALA A 272 -0.14 11.01 -19.49
C ALA A 272 0.01 12.42 -20.11
N ALA A 273 0.81 13.31 -19.52
CA ALA A 273 0.96 14.70 -19.98
C ALA A 273 1.65 14.79 -21.35
N ASP A 274 2.75 14.07 -21.54
CA ASP A 274 3.58 14.12 -22.74
C ASP A 274 3.22 13.05 -23.78
N ALA A 275 2.75 11.90 -23.34
CA ALA A 275 2.39 10.74 -24.16
C ALA A 275 1.07 10.14 -23.69
N ALA A 276 0.27 9.58 -24.59
CA ALA A 276 -0.94 8.87 -24.17
C ALA A 276 -0.57 7.60 -23.36
N LEU A 277 -1.19 7.44 -22.17
CA LEU A 277 -0.94 6.30 -21.30
C LEU A 277 -2.11 5.31 -21.37
N VAL A 278 -1.82 4.06 -21.68
CA VAL A 278 -2.77 2.95 -21.64
C VAL A 278 -2.37 2.01 -20.52
N LEU A 279 -3.24 1.86 -19.53
CA LEU A 279 -3.11 0.94 -18.41
C LEU A 279 -4.11 -0.19 -18.56
N VAL A 280 -3.64 -1.43 -18.70
CA VAL A 280 -4.47 -2.62 -18.82
C VAL A 280 -4.41 -3.40 -17.50
N LEU A 281 -5.58 -3.72 -16.92
CA LEU A 281 -5.71 -4.52 -15.71
C LEU A 281 -6.59 -5.72 -16.01
N GLU A 282 -5.98 -6.91 -16.08
CA GLU A 282 -6.69 -8.12 -16.47
C GLU A 282 -7.27 -8.88 -15.27
N ASP A 283 -8.42 -9.52 -15.49
CA ASP A 283 -9.11 -10.43 -14.57
C ASP A 283 -9.48 -9.78 -13.21
N LEU A 284 -10.01 -8.54 -13.24
CA LEU A 284 -10.39 -7.74 -12.06
C LEU A 284 -11.40 -8.42 -11.11
N HIS A 285 -12.05 -9.51 -11.50
CA HIS A 285 -12.89 -10.32 -10.62
C HIS A 285 -12.09 -11.09 -9.55
N TRP A 286 -10.76 -11.02 -9.60
CA TRP A 286 -9.82 -11.52 -8.60
C TRP A 286 -9.01 -10.41 -7.92
N SER A 287 -9.36 -9.13 -8.17
CA SER A 287 -8.63 -8.00 -7.60
C SER A 287 -8.86 -7.83 -6.10
N ASP A 288 -7.90 -7.20 -5.43
CA ASP A 288 -7.99 -6.73 -4.06
C ASP A 288 -8.84 -5.46 -3.93
N PHE A 289 -9.25 -5.12 -2.69
CA PHE A 289 -10.06 -3.93 -2.43
C PHE A 289 -9.34 -2.63 -2.79
N SER A 290 -8.06 -2.56 -2.53
CA SER A 290 -7.24 -1.36 -2.72
C SER A 290 -7.06 -1.03 -4.20
N THR A 291 -6.92 -2.06 -5.06
CA THR A 291 -6.94 -1.91 -6.53
C THR A 291 -8.28 -1.33 -7.02
N LEU A 292 -9.40 -1.80 -6.46
CA LEU A 292 -10.73 -1.28 -6.83
C LEU A 292 -10.95 0.16 -6.36
N ASP A 293 -10.45 0.52 -5.18
CA ASP A 293 -10.50 1.89 -4.68
C ASP A 293 -9.68 2.83 -5.58
N LEU A 294 -8.51 2.40 -6.08
CA LEU A 294 -7.73 3.17 -7.05
C LEU A 294 -8.46 3.34 -8.38
N ILE A 295 -9.02 2.27 -8.95
CA ILE A 295 -9.82 2.33 -10.17
C ILE A 295 -10.97 3.33 -10.01
N SER A 296 -11.69 3.25 -8.90
CA SER A 296 -12.79 4.16 -8.58
C SER A 296 -12.31 5.61 -8.45
N TYR A 297 -11.18 5.83 -7.79
CA TYR A 297 -10.57 7.15 -7.62
C TYR A 297 -10.16 7.75 -8.97
N VAL A 298 -9.45 7.01 -9.81
CA VAL A 298 -8.98 7.47 -11.12
C VAL A 298 -10.17 7.77 -12.04
N ALA A 299 -11.19 6.91 -12.07
CA ALA A 299 -12.39 7.12 -12.89
C ALA A 299 -13.16 8.39 -12.52
N ARG A 300 -13.16 8.79 -11.24
CA ARG A 300 -13.82 10.02 -10.75
C ARG A 300 -13.03 11.31 -11.03
N ARG A 301 -11.74 11.22 -11.33
CA ARG A 301 -10.90 12.37 -11.67
C ARG A 301 -11.24 12.89 -13.07
N ARG A 302 -12.07 13.94 -13.15
CA ARG A 302 -12.44 14.63 -14.40
C ARG A 302 -11.36 15.64 -14.82
N ARG A 303 -10.11 15.26 -14.86
CA ARG A 303 -9.06 16.12 -15.45
C ARG A 303 -8.89 15.80 -16.92
N ALA A 304 -8.54 16.82 -17.72
CA ALA A 304 -8.10 16.61 -19.08
C ALA A 304 -6.79 15.77 -19.04
N SER A 305 -6.90 14.48 -19.30
CA SER A 305 -5.80 13.52 -19.23
C SER A 305 -5.81 12.60 -20.43
N ARG A 306 -4.63 12.29 -20.97
CA ARG A 306 -4.48 11.32 -22.06
C ARG A 306 -4.35 9.89 -21.54
N LEU A 307 -5.15 9.57 -20.55
CA LEU A 307 -5.15 8.28 -19.86
C LEU A 307 -6.30 7.40 -20.35
N MET A 308 -6.01 6.16 -20.72
CA MET A 308 -7.00 5.10 -20.94
C MET A 308 -6.73 3.94 -19.99
N VAL A 309 -7.69 3.62 -19.13
CA VAL A 309 -7.63 2.44 -18.26
C VAL A 309 -8.59 1.38 -18.81
N ILE A 310 -8.09 0.17 -19.03
CA ILE A 310 -8.87 -0.95 -19.52
C ILE A 310 -8.86 -2.05 -18.46
N GLY A 311 -10.04 -2.40 -17.93
CA GLY A 311 -10.20 -3.51 -17.02
C GLY A 311 -10.88 -4.70 -17.67
N THR A 312 -10.46 -5.95 -17.40
CA THR A 312 -11.21 -7.12 -17.84
C THR A 312 -11.83 -7.87 -16.66
N TYR A 313 -12.99 -8.47 -16.86
CA TYR A 313 -13.59 -9.35 -15.87
C TYR A 313 -14.55 -10.36 -16.48
N ARG A 314 -14.94 -11.40 -15.70
CA ARG A 314 -15.91 -12.44 -16.06
C ARG A 314 -17.21 -12.21 -15.29
N PRO A 315 -18.34 -11.94 -15.96
CA PRO A 315 -19.60 -11.65 -15.28
C PRO A 315 -20.11 -12.77 -14.38
N ALA A 316 -20.03 -14.03 -14.80
CA ALA A 316 -20.47 -15.16 -13.99
C ALA A 316 -19.68 -15.29 -12.67
N GLU A 317 -18.37 -15.19 -12.72
CA GLU A 317 -17.51 -15.26 -11.52
C GLU A 317 -17.76 -14.09 -10.56
N LEU A 318 -18.00 -12.89 -11.10
CA LEU A 318 -18.34 -11.70 -10.31
C LEU A 318 -19.65 -11.85 -9.54
N ILE A 319 -20.64 -12.54 -10.14
CA ILE A 319 -21.95 -12.79 -9.48
C ILE A 319 -21.80 -13.86 -8.41
N LEU A 320 -21.10 -14.97 -8.71
CA LEU A 320 -20.94 -16.10 -7.79
C LEU A 320 -20.12 -15.77 -6.55
N SER A 321 -19.06 -14.99 -6.71
CA SER A 321 -18.16 -14.62 -5.60
C SER A 321 -18.69 -13.48 -4.73
N GLY A 322 -19.70 -12.72 -5.17
CA GLY A 322 -20.14 -11.50 -4.49
C GLY A 322 -19.07 -10.39 -4.48
N HIS A 323 -18.14 -10.42 -5.43
CA HIS A 323 -16.95 -9.54 -5.46
C HIS A 323 -17.32 -8.05 -5.52
N PRO A 324 -16.60 -7.16 -4.77
CA PRO A 324 -16.91 -5.72 -4.65
C PRO A 324 -16.86 -4.95 -5.98
N LEU A 325 -16.14 -5.42 -6.98
CA LEU A 325 -16.11 -4.84 -8.34
C LEU A 325 -17.53 -4.61 -8.90
N ARG A 326 -18.50 -5.48 -8.52
CA ARG A 326 -19.90 -5.34 -8.95
C ARG A 326 -20.48 -3.98 -8.53
N SER A 327 -20.31 -3.59 -7.29
CA SER A 327 -20.82 -2.31 -6.74
C SER A 327 -20.07 -1.13 -7.35
N VAL A 328 -18.73 -1.21 -7.42
CA VAL A 328 -17.87 -0.17 -8.02
C VAL A 328 -18.27 0.09 -9.46
N LYS A 329 -18.41 -0.97 -10.27
CA LYS A 329 -18.84 -0.85 -11.67
C LYS A 329 -20.22 -0.20 -11.80
N GLN A 330 -21.20 -0.65 -11.01
CA GLN A 330 -22.57 -0.09 -11.06
C GLN A 330 -22.55 1.41 -10.74
N GLU A 331 -21.78 1.85 -9.75
CA GLU A 331 -21.64 3.26 -9.43
C GLU A 331 -21.01 4.07 -10.58
N LEU A 332 -19.92 3.55 -11.18
CA LEU A 332 -19.24 4.21 -12.28
C LEU A 332 -20.12 4.31 -13.54
N LEU A 333 -20.86 3.26 -13.87
CA LEU A 333 -21.82 3.27 -14.98
C LEU A 333 -22.97 4.27 -14.73
N ALA A 334 -23.56 4.27 -13.53
CA ALA A 334 -24.61 5.21 -13.16
C ALA A 334 -24.18 6.68 -13.29
N ARG A 335 -22.88 6.97 -13.08
CA ARG A 335 -22.30 8.31 -13.21
C ARG A 335 -21.70 8.60 -14.59
N GLN A 336 -21.83 7.68 -15.55
CA GLN A 336 -21.21 7.80 -16.89
C GLN A 336 -19.69 8.03 -16.82
N GLN A 337 -19.00 7.34 -15.92
CA GLN A 337 -17.56 7.43 -15.69
C GLN A 337 -16.78 6.25 -16.28
N CYS A 338 -17.47 5.25 -16.82
CA CYS A 338 -16.87 4.15 -17.55
C CYS A 338 -17.77 3.67 -18.69
N GLU A 339 -17.17 3.00 -19.65
CA GLU A 339 -17.83 2.29 -20.74
C GLU A 339 -17.71 0.78 -20.52
N GLU A 340 -18.68 -0.01 -20.96
CA GLU A 340 -18.63 -1.48 -20.90
C GLU A 340 -18.69 -2.05 -22.31
N LEU A 341 -17.69 -2.87 -22.66
CA LEU A 341 -17.53 -3.53 -23.94
C LEU A 341 -17.73 -5.04 -23.76
N PRO A 342 -18.96 -5.57 -23.93
CA PRO A 342 -19.21 -6.99 -23.80
C PRO A 342 -18.73 -7.75 -25.05
N LEU A 343 -18.01 -8.86 -24.84
CA LEU A 343 -17.61 -9.77 -25.90
C LEU A 343 -18.61 -10.91 -25.99
N GLU A 344 -19.20 -11.05 -27.17
CA GLU A 344 -20.14 -12.12 -27.50
C GLU A 344 -19.44 -13.35 -28.09
N TYR A 345 -20.12 -14.47 -28.13
CA TYR A 345 -19.70 -15.67 -28.85
C TYR A 345 -19.56 -15.42 -30.35
N LEU A 346 -18.59 -16.09 -30.99
CA LEU A 346 -18.37 -15.93 -32.44
C LEU A 346 -19.56 -16.43 -33.23
N SER A 347 -19.95 -15.66 -34.25
CA SER A 347 -20.95 -16.07 -35.22
C SER A 347 -20.40 -17.15 -36.17
N GLY A 348 -21.28 -17.92 -36.84
CA GLY A 348 -20.87 -18.89 -37.86
C GLY A 348 -20.06 -18.25 -38.99
N ALA A 349 -20.39 -17.02 -39.38
CA ALA A 349 -19.62 -16.26 -40.38
C ALA A 349 -18.19 -15.93 -39.89
N ALA A 350 -18.03 -15.60 -38.60
CA ALA A 350 -16.71 -15.36 -37.98
C ALA A 350 -15.89 -16.66 -37.94
N VAL A 351 -16.50 -17.80 -37.59
CA VAL A 351 -15.84 -19.12 -37.65
C VAL A 351 -15.36 -19.44 -39.05
N ALA A 352 -16.21 -19.24 -40.07
CA ALA A 352 -15.84 -19.47 -41.49
C ALA A 352 -14.68 -18.56 -41.90
N LYS A 353 -14.71 -17.28 -41.54
CA LYS A 353 -13.63 -16.31 -41.83
C LYS A 353 -12.33 -16.71 -41.13
N HIS A 354 -12.39 -17.21 -39.87
CA HIS A 354 -11.21 -17.71 -39.15
C HIS A 354 -10.59 -18.93 -39.85
N LEU A 355 -11.41 -19.90 -40.28
CA LEU A 355 -10.94 -21.06 -41.04
C LEU A 355 -10.29 -20.64 -42.36
N ALA A 356 -10.91 -19.71 -43.11
CA ALA A 356 -10.33 -19.19 -44.34
C ALA A 356 -9.00 -18.46 -44.13
N ALA A 357 -8.87 -17.68 -43.08
CA ALA A 357 -7.62 -16.98 -42.73
C ALA A 357 -6.51 -17.94 -42.29
N ARG A 358 -6.85 -18.98 -41.54
CA ARG A 358 -5.88 -19.96 -41.02
C ARG A 358 -5.44 -20.99 -42.06
N PHE A 359 -6.34 -21.33 -42.99
CA PHE A 359 -6.11 -22.31 -44.03
C PHE A 359 -6.37 -21.66 -45.40
N PRO A 360 -5.41 -20.92 -45.97
CA PRO A 360 -5.54 -20.35 -47.29
C PRO A 360 -5.79 -21.44 -48.31
N GLU A 361 -6.62 -21.13 -49.32
CA GLU A 361 -7.00 -22.07 -50.40
C GLU A 361 -7.61 -23.40 -49.91
N ASN A 362 -8.36 -23.36 -48.77
CA ASN A 362 -9.01 -24.56 -48.24
C ASN A 362 -10.22 -24.98 -49.10
N GLN A 363 -10.46 -26.29 -49.14
CA GLN A 363 -11.60 -26.93 -49.80
C GLN A 363 -12.52 -27.58 -48.75
N PHE A 364 -12.78 -26.87 -47.66
CA PHE A 364 -13.64 -27.40 -46.59
C PHE A 364 -15.12 -27.36 -47.03
N PRO A 365 -15.91 -28.39 -46.64
CA PRO A 365 -17.33 -28.35 -46.80
C PRO A 365 -17.98 -27.15 -46.10
N ALA A 366 -19.03 -26.58 -46.67
CA ALA A 366 -19.72 -25.41 -46.13
C ALA A 366 -20.33 -25.65 -44.74
N GLU A 367 -20.55 -26.91 -44.40
CA GLU A 367 -21.09 -27.38 -43.12
C GLU A 367 -20.05 -27.38 -41.97
N LEU A 368 -18.73 -27.40 -42.28
CA LEU A 368 -17.68 -27.46 -41.24
C LEU A 368 -17.70 -26.25 -40.31
N PRO A 369 -17.81 -24.99 -40.76
CA PRO A 369 -17.95 -23.85 -39.89
C PRO A 369 -19.17 -23.92 -38.98
N ALA A 370 -20.31 -24.40 -39.48
CA ALA A 370 -21.54 -24.56 -38.74
C ALA A 370 -21.39 -25.63 -37.64
N LEU A 371 -20.77 -26.78 -37.97
CA LEU A 371 -20.48 -27.86 -37.03
C LEU A 371 -19.55 -27.36 -35.89
N ILE A 372 -18.46 -26.67 -36.24
CA ILE A 372 -17.53 -26.14 -35.23
C ILE A 372 -18.26 -25.14 -34.34
N ARG A 373 -19.05 -24.23 -34.92
CA ARG A 373 -19.83 -23.26 -34.14
C ARG A 373 -20.85 -23.94 -33.23
N GLU A 374 -21.54 -24.95 -33.67
CA GLU A 374 -22.51 -25.73 -32.88
C GLU A 374 -21.83 -26.40 -31.68
N ARG A 375 -20.71 -27.11 -31.92
CA ARG A 375 -19.94 -27.81 -30.87
C ARG A 375 -19.24 -26.87 -29.86
N THR A 376 -18.88 -25.67 -30.28
CA THR A 376 -18.17 -24.71 -29.45
C THR A 376 -19.06 -23.63 -28.87
N GLU A 377 -20.34 -23.61 -29.27
CA GLU A 377 -21.26 -22.49 -29.02
C GLU A 377 -20.69 -21.13 -29.50
N GLY A 378 -19.66 -21.19 -30.35
CA GLY A 378 -18.91 -20.02 -30.82
C GLY A 378 -17.83 -19.50 -29.84
N ASN A 379 -17.44 -20.28 -28.84
CA ASN A 379 -16.32 -19.93 -27.95
C ASN A 379 -14.98 -20.03 -28.72
N PRO A 380 -14.20 -18.92 -28.83
CA PRO A 380 -12.96 -18.91 -29.61
C PRO A 380 -11.91 -19.90 -29.12
N LEU A 381 -11.73 -20.03 -27.80
CA LEU A 381 -10.76 -20.96 -27.22
C LEU A 381 -11.13 -22.41 -27.59
N PHE A 382 -12.40 -22.77 -27.44
CA PHE A 382 -12.84 -24.12 -27.75
C PHE A 382 -12.74 -24.37 -29.27
N MET A 383 -13.11 -23.39 -30.12
CA MET A 383 -12.95 -23.44 -31.58
C MET A 383 -11.50 -23.73 -31.99
N VAL A 384 -10.52 -22.97 -31.47
CA VAL A 384 -9.10 -23.18 -31.81
C VAL A 384 -8.64 -24.56 -31.37
N ASN A 385 -9.06 -25.02 -30.19
CA ASN A 385 -8.72 -26.35 -29.69
C ASN A 385 -9.33 -27.49 -30.52
N ILE A 386 -10.58 -27.37 -30.95
CA ILE A 386 -11.18 -28.34 -31.88
C ILE A 386 -10.41 -28.36 -33.19
N ILE A 387 -10.08 -27.22 -33.77
CA ILE A 387 -9.31 -27.15 -35.00
C ILE A 387 -7.93 -27.82 -34.84
N ASN A 388 -7.24 -27.56 -33.73
CA ASN A 388 -5.96 -28.19 -33.39
C ASN A 388 -6.11 -29.71 -33.23
N HIS A 389 -7.18 -30.18 -32.59
CA HIS A 389 -7.50 -31.59 -32.50
C HIS A 389 -7.72 -32.23 -33.89
N LEU A 390 -8.48 -31.61 -34.79
CA LEU A 390 -8.68 -32.08 -36.13
C LEU A 390 -7.38 -32.17 -36.96
N ILE A 391 -6.42 -31.23 -36.72
CA ILE A 391 -5.08 -31.28 -37.33
C ILE A 391 -4.27 -32.44 -36.74
N ALA A 392 -4.28 -32.61 -35.42
CA ALA A 392 -3.52 -33.67 -34.73
C ALA A 392 -3.98 -35.08 -35.14
N GLU A 393 -5.30 -35.26 -35.34
CA GLU A 393 -5.90 -36.51 -35.89
C GLU A 393 -5.74 -36.64 -37.39
N ARG A 394 -5.03 -35.72 -38.06
CA ARG A 394 -4.85 -35.68 -39.51
C ARG A 394 -6.16 -35.66 -40.33
N LEU A 395 -7.24 -35.21 -39.70
CA LEU A 395 -8.52 -34.97 -40.34
C LEU A 395 -8.49 -33.69 -41.18
N ILE A 396 -7.77 -32.67 -40.76
CA ILE A 396 -7.39 -31.49 -41.56
C ILE A 396 -5.94 -31.68 -42.00
N ARG A 397 -5.67 -31.72 -43.30
CA ARG A 397 -4.33 -31.93 -43.86
C ARG A 397 -4.09 -31.11 -45.13
N PRO A 398 -2.81 -30.76 -45.42
CA PRO A 398 -2.47 -30.17 -46.70
C PRO A 398 -2.54 -31.23 -47.83
N ALA A 399 -2.92 -30.80 -49.02
CA ALA A 399 -2.85 -31.57 -50.26
C ALA A 399 -2.45 -30.67 -51.43
N ASP A 400 -2.16 -31.26 -52.60
CA ASP A 400 -1.85 -30.50 -53.79
C ASP A 400 -3.02 -29.57 -54.15
N GLY A 401 -2.83 -28.26 -53.98
CA GLY A 401 -3.85 -27.25 -54.24
C GLY A 401 -4.60 -26.71 -53.02
N GLY A 402 -4.11 -26.90 -51.76
CA GLY A 402 -4.68 -26.27 -50.56
C GLY A 402 -4.90 -27.22 -49.38
N TRP A 403 -5.83 -26.85 -48.49
CA TRP A 403 -6.20 -27.61 -47.29
C TRP A 403 -7.54 -28.34 -47.51
N TRP A 404 -7.65 -29.61 -47.08
CA TRP A 404 -8.87 -30.38 -47.21
C TRP A 404 -9.18 -31.24 -46.00
N LEU A 405 -10.43 -31.73 -45.96
CA LEU A 405 -10.93 -32.58 -44.88
C LEU A 405 -10.81 -34.05 -45.31
N ALA A 406 -10.12 -34.90 -44.53
CA ALA A 406 -9.80 -36.28 -44.87
C ALA A 406 -10.92 -37.27 -44.53
N ALA A 407 -12.00 -36.84 -43.88
CA ALA A 407 -13.15 -37.66 -43.51
C ALA A 407 -14.48 -36.93 -43.78
N PRO A 408 -15.58 -37.66 -44.02
CA PRO A 408 -16.92 -37.07 -44.12
C PRO A 408 -17.31 -36.38 -42.81
N ILE A 409 -18.10 -35.30 -42.90
CA ILE A 409 -18.53 -34.49 -41.74
C ILE A 409 -19.22 -35.33 -40.66
N ASP A 410 -20.03 -36.34 -41.05
CA ASP A 410 -20.72 -37.23 -40.10
C ASP A 410 -19.76 -38.09 -39.29
N ALA A 411 -18.62 -38.48 -39.85
CA ALA A 411 -17.56 -39.15 -39.11
C ALA A 411 -16.83 -38.22 -38.11
N ILE A 412 -16.71 -36.94 -38.46
CA ILE A 412 -16.11 -35.92 -37.60
C ILE A 412 -17.01 -35.58 -36.40
N LYS A 413 -18.35 -35.55 -36.59
CA LYS A 413 -19.31 -35.32 -35.49
C LYS A 413 -19.14 -36.30 -34.33
N VAL A 414 -18.74 -37.55 -34.57
CA VAL A 414 -18.56 -38.60 -33.57
C VAL A 414 -17.23 -38.45 -32.81
N GLY A 415 -16.19 -37.86 -33.42
CA GLY A 415 -14.83 -37.79 -32.88
C GLY A 415 -14.49 -36.47 -32.17
N VAL A 416 -15.37 -35.49 -32.20
CA VAL A 416 -15.12 -34.17 -31.56
C VAL A 416 -15.62 -34.17 -30.10
N PRO A 417 -14.80 -33.83 -29.09
CA PRO A 417 -15.23 -33.75 -27.71
C PRO A 417 -16.39 -32.76 -27.49
N ASP A 418 -17.32 -33.12 -26.61
CA ASP A 418 -18.50 -32.31 -26.32
C ASP A 418 -18.27 -31.12 -25.42
N SER A 419 -17.08 -31.06 -24.78
CA SER A 419 -16.70 -29.95 -23.90
C SER A 419 -15.20 -29.63 -23.97
N ILE A 420 -14.85 -28.35 -23.70
CA ILE A 420 -13.45 -27.92 -23.63
C ILE A 420 -12.66 -28.66 -22.53
N ARG A 421 -13.32 -29.02 -21.42
CA ARG A 421 -12.71 -29.79 -20.34
C ARG A 421 -12.28 -31.17 -20.85
N GLN A 422 -13.18 -31.89 -21.49
CA GLN A 422 -12.91 -33.22 -22.07
C GLN A 422 -11.80 -33.17 -23.12
N LEU A 423 -11.74 -32.09 -23.91
CA LEU A 423 -10.68 -31.88 -24.88
C LEU A 423 -9.31 -31.68 -24.20
N ILE A 424 -9.24 -30.86 -23.14
CA ILE A 424 -8.02 -30.66 -22.36
C ILE A 424 -7.57 -31.98 -21.72
N GLU A 425 -8.49 -32.73 -21.11
CA GLU A 425 -8.22 -34.04 -20.51
C GLU A 425 -7.69 -35.03 -21.54
N THR A 426 -8.30 -35.08 -22.75
CA THR A 426 -7.84 -35.95 -23.85
C THR A 426 -6.43 -35.59 -24.32
N GLN A 427 -6.11 -34.30 -24.43
CA GLN A 427 -4.77 -33.85 -24.81
C GLN A 427 -3.74 -34.17 -23.70
N PHE A 428 -4.11 -33.99 -22.46
CA PHE A 428 -3.27 -34.28 -21.30
C PHE A 428 -2.96 -35.77 -21.18
N ASP A 429 -3.95 -36.67 -21.39
CA ASP A 429 -3.76 -38.14 -21.35
C ASP A 429 -2.81 -38.69 -22.42
N ARG A 430 -2.55 -37.92 -23.49
CA ARG A 430 -1.56 -38.27 -24.55
C ARG A 430 -0.11 -37.89 -24.16
N LEU A 431 0.10 -37.12 -23.10
CA LEU A 431 1.43 -36.79 -22.63
C LEU A 431 2.05 -37.97 -21.88
N ASP A 432 3.37 -38.03 -21.82
CA ASP A 432 4.05 -39.00 -20.96
C ASP A 432 3.76 -38.71 -19.47
N GLY A 433 3.87 -39.76 -18.64
CA GLY A 433 3.53 -39.64 -17.23
C GLY A 433 4.45 -38.69 -16.41
N ARG A 434 5.57 -38.23 -16.97
CA ARG A 434 6.44 -37.22 -16.35
C ARG A 434 5.96 -35.84 -16.68
N ASP A 435 5.59 -35.58 -17.94
CA ASP A 435 5.02 -34.32 -18.38
C ASP A 435 3.64 -34.07 -17.72
N GLN A 436 2.84 -35.15 -17.56
CA GLN A 436 1.59 -35.07 -16.81
C GLN A 436 1.81 -34.60 -15.38
N ARG A 437 2.72 -35.21 -14.64
CA ARG A 437 3.03 -34.82 -13.26
C ARG A 437 3.60 -33.40 -13.15
N LEU A 438 4.42 -33.00 -14.13
CA LEU A 438 4.97 -31.63 -14.20
C LEU A 438 3.87 -30.60 -14.35
N LEU A 439 2.94 -30.81 -15.27
CA LEU A 439 1.83 -29.87 -15.50
C LEU A 439 0.85 -29.87 -14.32
N GLU A 440 0.57 -31.01 -13.71
CA GLU A 440 -0.19 -31.08 -12.46
C GLU A 440 0.48 -30.27 -11.36
N ALA A 441 1.78 -30.44 -11.14
CA ALA A 441 2.53 -29.65 -10.14
C ALA A 441 2.57 -28.16 -10.49
N GLY A 442 2.72 -27.83 -11.77
CA GLY A 442 2.62 -26.44 -12.27
C GLY A 442 1.27 -25.81 -12.00
N SER A 443 0.18 -26.59 -12.10
CA SER A 443 -1.17 -26.09 -11.80
C SER A 443 -1.37 -25.70 -10.34
N VAL A 444 -0.63 -26.32 -9.43
CA VAL A 444 -0.61 -25.99 -7.98
C VAL A 444 0.23 -24.74 -7.72
N ALA A 445 1.33 -24.55 -8.45
CA ALA A 445 2.20 -23.39 -8.31
C ALA A 445 1.55 -22.10 -8.85
N GLY A 446 0.57 -22.20 -9.74
CA GLY A 446 -0.21 -21.06 -10.23
C GLY A 446 -0.34 -21.00 -11.76
N ILE A 447 -0.99 -19.94 -12.26
CA ILE A 447 -1.09 -19.67 -13.71
C ILE A 447 0.29 -19.41 -14.32
N GLU A 448 1.10 -18.64 -13.63
CA GLU A 448 2.49 -18.37 -13.94
C GLU A 448 3.34 -18.90 -12.79
N PHE A 449 4.40 -19.63 -13.11
CA PHE A 449 5.15 -20.35 -12.09
C PHE A 449 6.65 -20.44 -12.44
N PRO A 450 7.56 -20.36 -11.45
CA PRO A 450 8.96 -20.67 -11.64
C PRO A 450 9.20 -22.19 -11.67
N ALA A 451 10.12 -22.65 -12.49
CA ALA A 451 10.49 -24.07 -12.55
C ALA A 451 10.93 -24.62 -11.18
N ALA A 452 11.54 -23.78 -10.34
CA ALA A 452 11.94 -24.14 -8.98
C ALA A 452 10.77 -24.55 -8.07
N ALA A 453 9.60 -23.93 -8.20
CA ALA A 453 8.40 -24.28 -7.43
C ALA A 453 7.86 -25.65 -7.87
N VAL A 454 7.81 -25.91 -9.17
CA VAL A 454 7.40 -27.20 -9.73
C VAL A 454 8.37 -28.32 -9.32
N ALA A 455 9.66 -28.04 -9.35
CA ALA A 455 10.69 -28.98 -8.90
C ALA A 455 10.50 -29.34 -7.41
N ALA A 456 10.19 -28.37 -6.57
CA ALA A 456 9.91 -28.62 -5.15
C ALA A 456 8.66 -29.52 -4.97
N ALA A 457 7.57 -29.23 -5.70
CA ALA A 457 6.34 -30.05 -5.65
C ALA A 457 6.61 -31.52 -6.04
N LEU A 458 7.54 -31.75 -6.97
CA LEU A 458 7.90 -33.07 -7.52
C LEU A 458 9.06 -33.74 -6.79
N GLU A 459 9.74 -33.07 -5.85
CA GLU A 459 11.03 -33.52 -5.26
C GLU A 459 12.09 -33.81 -6.33
N GLY A 460 12.10 -32.98 -7.37
CA GLY A 460 12.96 -33.15 -8.56
C GLY A 460 14.07 -32.11 -8.68
N ASP A 461 15.00 -32.33 -9.62
CA ASP A 461 16.02 -31.35 -9.95
C ASP A 461 15.38 -30.17 -10.72
N PRO A 462 15.57 -28.91 -10.29
CA PRO A 462 15.05 -27.74 -10.99
C PRO A 462 15.48 -27.65 -12.46
N ARG A 463 16.68 -28.10 -12.81
CA ARG A 463 17.18 -28.09 -14.19
C ARG A 463 16.46 -29.07 -15.11
N ASP A 464 16.15 -30.26 -14.58
CA ASP A 464 15.38 -31.26 -15.35
C ASP A 464 13.97 -30.78 -15.62
N VAL A 465 13.36 -30.10 -14.62
CA VAL A 465 12.02 -29.48 -14.76
C VAL A 465 12.07 -28.34 -15.77
N GLU A 466 13.09 -27.47 -15.73
CA GLU A 466 13.25 -26.36 -16.67
C GLU A 466 13.36 -26.84 -18.11
N ILE A 467 14.22 -27.83 -18.38
CA ILE A 467 14.39 -28.42 -19.73
C ILE A 467 13.04 -28.97 -20.24
N ARG A 468 12.27 -29.65 -19.38
CA ARG A 468 10.95 -30.19 -19.78
C ARG A 468 9.91 -29.12 -20.01
N CYS A 469 9.88 -28.08 -19.17
CA CYS A 469 9.02 -26.92 -19.40
C CYS A 469 9.34 -26.21 -20.71
N GLU A 470 10.63 -26.05 -21.06
CA GLU A 470 11.06 -25.52 -22.35
C GLU A 470 10.60 -26.40 -23.52
N ASP A 471 10.72 -27.74 -23.41
CA ASP A 471 10.26 -28.66 -24.44
C ASP A 471 8.75 -28.60 -24.65
N LEU A 472 7.95 -28.55 -23.57
CA LEU A 472 6.50 -28.39 -23.65
C LEU A 472 6.11 -27.02 -24.24
N SER A 473 6.80 -25.95 -23.86
CA SER A 473 6.59 -24.60 -24.39
C SER A 473 6.89 -24.55 -25.91
N ARG A 474 8.00 -25.17 -26.37
CA ARG A 474 8.34 -25.25 -27.81
C ARG A 474 7.29 -25.99 -28.64
N ARG A 475 6.59 -26.94 -28.05
CA ARG A 475 5.48 -27.66 -28.71
C ARG A 475 4.18 -26.85 -28.67
N HIS A 476 4.17 -25.65 -28.07
CA HIS A 476 2.98 -24.82 -27.85
C HIS A 476 1.81 -25.58 -27.18
N GLN A 477 2.15 -26.52 -26.29
CA GLN A 477 1.19 -27.35 -25.56
C GLN A 477 1.14 -26.94 -24.09
N PHE A 478 -0.03 -26.56 -23.60
CA PHE A 478 -0.35 -26.25 -22.22
C PHE A 478 0.34 -25.01 -21.63
N ILE A 479 1.65 -24.83 -21.85
CA ILE A 479 2.45 -23.74 -21.25
C ILE A 479 3.25 -22.96 -22.29
N LYS A 480 3.61 -21.72 -21.93
CA LYS A 480 4.51 -20.82 -22.69
C LYS A 480 5.69 -20.40 -21.81
N ASP A 481 6.81 -20.10 -22.42
CA ASP A 481 7.99 -19.55 -21.76
C ASP A 481 7.80 -18.04 -21.53
N CYS A 482 8.03 -17.59 -20.29
CA CYS A 482 7.95 -16.20 -19.85
C CYS A 482 9.33 -15.62 -19.50
N GLY A 483 10.41 -16.32 -19.82
CA GLY A 483 11.79 -15.91 -19.60
C GLY A 483 12.35 -16.40 -18.27
N ALA A 484 13.41 -15.75 -17.80
CA ALA A 484 14.12 -16.13 -16.58
C ALA A 484 13.87 -15.12 -15.46
N HIS A 485 13.81 -15.60 -14.21
CA HIS A 485 13.67 -14.83 -13.00
C HIS A 485 14.86 -15.05 -12.07
N LEU A 486 15.41 -13.95 -11.54
CA LEU A 486 16.46 -14.00 -10.51
C LEU A 486 15.79 -14.17 -9.14
N LEU A 487 16.09 -15.26 -8.46
CA LEU A 487 15.61 -15.55 -7.10
C LEU A 487 16.42 -14.77 -6.05
N PRO A 488 15.88 -14.51 -4.84
CA PRO A 488 16.59 -13.75 -3.80
C PRO A 488 17.92 -14.35 -3.34
N ASN A 489 18.05 -15.67 -3.42
CA ASN A 489 19.31 -16.39 -3.12
C ASN A 489 20.37 -16.26 -4.22
N GLY A 490 20.08 -15.53 -5.32
CA GLY A 490 20.98 -15.34 -6.47
C GLY A 490 20.87 -16.42 -7.55
N ASP A 491 20.06 -17.44 -7.39
CA ASP A 491 19.79 -18.45 -8.41
C ASP A 491 18.88 -17.87 -9.51
N ILE A 492 19.02 -18.41 -10.74
CA ILE A 492 18.15 -18.08 -11.85
C ILE A 492 17.22 -19.26 -12.10
N SER A 493 15.93 -19.00 -12.19
CA SER A 493 14.91 -20.00 -12.53
C SER A 493 14.11 -19.57 -13.77
N GLY A 494 13.88 -20.51 -14.69
CA GLY A 494 12.96 -20.31 -15.81
C GLY A 494 11.53 -20.07 -15.29
N ARG A 495 10.81 -19.16 -15.91
CA ARG A 495 9.42 -18.82 -15.60
C ARG A 495 8.51 -19.22 -16.74
N PHE A 496 7.46 -19.93 -16.42
CA PHE A 496 6.51 -20.48 -17.38
C PHE A 496 5.09 -20.09 -17.00
N ALA A 497 4.19 -20.04 -17.97
CA ALA A 497 2.78 -19.79 -17.72
C ALA A 497 1.90 -20.74 -18.51
N PHE A 498 0.76 -21.14 -17.95
CA PHE A 498 -0.27 -21.81 -18.72
C PHE A 498 -0.77 -20.90 -19.85
N VAL A 499 -1.01 -21.46 -21.03
CA VAL A 499 -1.52 -20.68 -22.17
C VAL A 499 -2.91 -20.08 -21.90
N HIS A 500 -3.65 -20.66 -20.95
CA HIS A 500 -4.92 -20.12 -20.47
C HIS A 500 -5.25 -20.69 -19.09
N ALA A 501 -5.91 -19.91 -18.23
CA ALA A 501 -6.30 -20.31 -16.87
C ALA A 501 -7.14 -21.61 -16.81
N LEU A 502 -7.93 -21.89 -17.86
CA LEU A 502 -8.73 -23.10 -17.92
C LEU A 502 -7.89 -24.39 -17.90
N TYR A 503 -6.71 -24.37 -18.52
CA TYR A 503 -5.78 -25.50 -18.45
C TYR A 503 -5.29 -25.73 -17.03
N GLN A 504 -4.87 -24.66 -16.36
CA GLN A 504 -4.45 -24.73 -14.95
C GLN A 504 -5.57 -25.28 -14.07
N ASN A 505 -6.81 -24.75 -14.18
CA ASN A 505 -7.95 -25.18 -13.35
C ASN A 505 -8.30 -26.65 -13.59
N VAL A 506 -8.41 -27.11 -14.83
CA VAL A 506 -8.74 -28.52 -15.15
C VAL A 506 -7.70 -29.47 -14.58
N LEU A 507 -6.41 -29.14 -14.72
CA LEU A 507 -5.32 -29.97 -14.21
C LEU A 507 -5.26 -29.96 -12.68
N TYR A 508 -5.49 -28.81 -12.04
CA TYR A 508 -5.59 -28.68 -10.59
C TYR A 508 -6.72 -29.54 -10.00
N GLU A 509 -7.92 -29.47 -10.60
CA GLU A 509 -9.07 -30.26 -10.16
C GLU A 509 -8.89 -31.77 -10.38
N ARG A 510 -8.14 -32.17 -11.40
CA ARG A 510 -7.82 -33.57 -11.70
C ARG A 510 -6.92 -34.21 -10.64
N MET A 511 -6.07 -33.41 -9.97
CA MET A 511 -5.20 -33.95 -8.91
C MET A 511 -6.03 -34.44 -7.72
N SER A 512 -5.65 -35.56 -7.14
CA SER A 512 -6.26 -36.02 -5.89
C SER A 512 -5.95 -35.03 -4.75
N VAL A 513 -6.89 -34.89 -3.82
CA VAL A 513 -6.74 -33.98 -2.66
C VAL A 513 -5.44 -34.18 -1.91
N PRO A 514 -4.99 -35.42 -1.53
CA PRO A 514 -3.73 -35.60 -0.83
C PRO A 514 -2.51 -35.10 -1.61
N ARG A 515 -2.49 -35.30 -2.94
CA ARG A 515 -1.38 -34.84 -3.78
C ARG A 515 -1.33 -33.32 -3.86
N ARG A 516 -2.49 -32.65 -3.92
CA ARG A 516 -2.56 -31.18 -3.87
C ARG A 516 -2.05 -30.63 -2.57
N LEU A 517 -2.51 -31.17 -1.44
CA LEU A 517 -2.06 -30.75 -0.10
C LEU A 517 -0.52 -30.86 0.03
N HIS A 518 0.05 -32.00 -0.37
CA HIS A 518 1.51 -32.19 -0.33
C HIS A 518 2.27 -31.24 -1.27
N ALA A 519 1.75 -31.00 -2.47
CA ALA A 519 2.40 -30.09 -3.42
C ALA A 519 2.39 -28.65 -2.87
N HIS A 520 1.29 -28.18 -2.31
CA HIS A 520 1.22 -26.87 -1.66
C HIS A 520 2.20 -26.75 -0.49
N ASP A 521 2.29 -27.77 0.40
CA ASP A 521 3.24 -27.77 1.52
C ASP A 521 4.69 -27.64 1.04
N ARG A 522 5.07 -28.41 0.02
CA ARG A 522 6.43 -28.39 -0.53
C ARG A 522 6.76 -27.06 -1.21
N ILE A 523 5.83 -26.49 -1.99
CA ILE A 523 6.03 -25.20 -2.64
C ILE A 523 6.17 -24.11 -1.56
N GLY A 524 5.31 -24.12 -0.54
CA GLY A 524 5.38 -23.14 0.56
C GLY A 524 6.72 -23.22 1.30
N ARG A 525 7.16 -24.42 1.69
CA ARG A 525 8.48 -24.61 2.35
C ARG A 525 9.63 -24.20 1.45
N ARG A 526 9.55 -24.49 0.16
CA ARG A 526 10.59 -24.05 -0.79
C ARG A 526 10.64 -22.53 -0.92
N GLY A 527 9.49 -21.87 -0.90
CA GLY A 527 9.40 -20.42 -0.83
C GLY A 527 10.08 -19.86 0.43
N GLU A 528 9.79 -20.43 1.61
CA GLU A 528 10.49 -20.06 2.87
C GLU A 528 12.01 -20.19 2.74
N GLU A 529 12.52 -21.31 2.19
CA GLU A 529 13.95 -21.55 2.00
C GLU A 529 14.61 -20.56 1.01
N LEU A 530 13.94 -20.28 -0.11
CA LEU A 530 14.47 -19.43 -1.18
C LEU A 530 14.52 -17.95 -0.77
N TYR A 531 13.52 -17.50 -0.02
CA TYR A 531 13.40 -16.11 0.41
C TYR A 531 14.04 -15.85 1.79
N GLY A 532 14.16 -16.87 2.66
CA GLY A 532 14.78 -16.76 3.97
C GLY A 532 14.23 -15.57 4.77
N ASP A 533 15.11 -14.65 5.20
CA ASP A 533 14.72 -13.44 5.93
C ASP A 533 13.82 -12.48 5.13
N ARG A 534 13.75 -12.67 3.81
CA ARG A 534 12.88 -11.90 2.90
C ARG A 534 11.53 -12.58 2.62
N SER A 535 11.17 -13.63 3.35
CA SER A 535 9.90 -14.36 3.17
C SER A 535 8.65 -13.48 3.33
N ASP A 536 8.79 -12.36 4.02
CA ASP A 536 7.73 -11.35 4.13
C ASP A 536 7.31 -10.76 2.77
N GLU A 537 8.24 -10.69 1.80
CA GLU A 537 7.93 -10.18 0.46
C GLU A 537 6.90 -11.03 -0.29
N ILE A 538 6.82 -12.33 0.04
CA ILE A 538 5.88 -13.28 -0.54
C ILE A 538 4.89 -13.84 0.51
N ALA A 539 4.65 -13.09 1.60
CA ALA A 539 3.84 -13.58 2.72
C ALA A 539 2.42 -13.99 2.29
N ALA A 540 1.78 -13.26 1.37
CA ALA A 540 0.45 -13.59 0.86
C ALA A 540 0.44 -14.91 0.06
N GLU A 541 1.49 -15.16 -0.73
CA GLU A 541 1.66 -16.41 -1.50
C GLU A 541 1.92 -17.59 -0.56
N LEU A 542 2.81 -17.42 0.42
CA LEU A 542 3.08 -18.44 1.44
C LEU A 542 1.85 -18.77 2.28
N ALA A 543 1.09 -17.74 2.69
CA ALA A 543 -0.17 -17.93 3.41
C ALA A 543 -1.13 -18.80 2.61
N MET A 544 -1.33 -18.52 1.33
CA MET A 544 -2.19 -19.30 0.44
C MET A 544 -1.72 -20.76 0.34
N HIS A 545 -0.43 -20.98 0.10
CA HIS A 545 0.08 -22.35 0.00
C HIS A 545 -0.11 -23.14 1.29
N PHE A 546 0.16 -22.56 2.46
CA PHE A 546 -0.03 -23.24 3.75
C PHE A 546 -1.50 -23.41 4.13
N GLU A 547 -2.39 -22.50 3.78
CA GLU A 547 -3.85 -22.69 3.92
C GLU A 547 -4.32 -23.90 3.09
N GLN A 548 -3.92 -23.97 1.82
CA GLN A 548 -4.26 -25.07 0.93
C GLN A 548 -3.60 -26.40 1.36
N ALA A 549 -2.41 -26.35 1.95
CA ALA A 549 -1.76 -27.52 2.54
C ALA A 549 -2.42 -28.01 3.84
N GLY A 550 -3.25 -27.17 4.48
CA GLY A 550 -3.84 -27.46 5.79
C GLY A 550 -2.91 -27.19 6.98
N ASP A 551 -1.73 -26.59 6.76
CA ASP A 551 -0.84 -26.11 7.83
C ASP A 551 -1.35 -24.77 8.36
N ARG A 552 -2.38 -24.83 9.20
CA ARG A 552 -3.07 -23.66 9.75
C ARG A 552 -2.16 -22.75 10.58
N ARG A 553 -1.12 -23.31 11.20
CA ARG A 553 -0.19 -22.55 12.04
C ARG A 553 0.69 -21.63 11.18
N ARG A 554 1.30 -22.17 10.12
CA ARG A 554 2.09 -21.38 9.17
C ARG A 554 1.20 -20.43 8.38
N ALA A 555 0.02 -20.88 7.96
CA ALA A 555 -0.95 -20.03 7.31
C ALA A 555 -1.28 -18.78 8.15
N ALA A 556 -1.60 -18.94 9.44
CA ALA A 556 -1.86 -17.83 10.35
C ALA A 556 -0.65 -16.89 10.49
N HIS A 557 0.56 -17.45 10.59
CA HIS A 557 1.79 -16.66 10.64
C HIS A 557 1.96 -15.77 9.40
N TYR A 558 1.85 -16.34 8.20
CA TYR A 558 2.03 -15.58 6.97
C TYR A 558 0.84 -14.67 6.66
N LEU A 559 -0.39 -14.99 7.09
CA LEU A 559 -1.53 -14.08 7.02
C LEU A 559 -1.31 -12.83 7.89
N GLN A 560 -0.70 -12.98 9.06
CA GLN A 560 -0.30 -11.83 9.88
C GLN A 560 0.76 -10.98 9.19
N ARG A 561 1.80 -11.60 8.59
CA ARG A 561 2.84 -10.88 7.85
C ARG A 561 2.26 -10.15 6.63
N ALA A 562 1.38 -10.81 5.88
CA ALA A 562 0.67 -10.21 4.76
C ALA A 562 -0.23 -9.04 5.20
N ALA A 563 -0.88 -9.13 6.38
CA ALA A 563 -1.64 -8.03 6.95
C ALA A 563 -0.76 -6.82 7.31
N VAL A 564 0.44 -7.07 7.87
CA VAL A 564 1.43 -6.01 8.13
C VAL A 564 1.87 -5.35 6.82
N ASN A 565 2.17 -6.13 5.78
CA ASN A 565 2.52 -5.59 4.46
C ASN A 565 1.37 -4.75 3.86
N ALA A 566 0.12 -5.21 4.03
CA ALA A 566 -1.04 -4.46 3.59
C ALA A 566 -1.18 -3.11 4.34
N MET A 567 -0.91 -3.09 5.64
CA MET A 567 -0.89 -1.83 6.41
C MET A 567 0.20 -0.85 5.93
N GLN A 568 1.41 -1.34 5.62
CA GLN A 568 2.49 -0.51 5.07
C GLN A 568 2.11 0.14 3.73
N ARG A 569 1.16 -0.47 2.99
CA ARG A 569 0.59 0.07 1.75
C ARG A 569 -0.71 0.84 1.99
N SER A 570 -1.05 1.13 3.24
CA SER A 570 -2.32 1.75 3.64
C SER A 570 -3.57 1.00 3.13
N ALA A 571 -3.46 -0.28 2.83
CA ALA A 571 -4.53 -1.16 2.36
C ALA A 571 -5.28 -1.77 3.58
N TYR A 572 -5.89 -0.92 4.39
CA TYR A 572 -6.45 -1.31 5.68
C TYR A 572 -7.59 -2.34 5.60
N ARG A 573 -8.42 -2.28 4.54
CA ARG A 573 -9.50 -3.27 4.33
C ARG A 573 -8.94 -4.67 4.06
N ASP A 574 -7.88 -4.73 3.26
CA ASP A 574 -7.17 -5.98 2.97
C ASP A 574 -6.49 -6.51 4.23
N ALA A 575 -5.85 -5.64 5.02
CA ALA A 575 -5.24 -6.00 6.31
C ALA A 575 -6.27 -6.58 7.30
N ILE A 576 -7.47 -6.00 7.41
CA ILE A 576 -8.57 -6.52 8.24
C ILE A 576 -8.96 -7.93 7.78
N THR A 577 -9.11 -8.12 6.47
CA THR A 577 -9.53 -9.41 5.90
C THR A 577 -8.47 -10.49 6.15
N LEU A 578 -7.19 -10.18 5.91
CA LEU A 578 -6.07 -11.08 6.15
C LEU A 578 -5.94 -11.45 7.64
N SER A 579 -6.05 -10.46 8.55
CA SER A 579 -6.00 -10.71 10.00
C SER A 579 -7.14 -11.62 10.46
N ARG A 580 -8.37 -11.40 9.99
CA ARG A 580 -9.53 -12.24 10.32
C ARG A 580 -9.36 -13.68 9.83
N ARG A 581 -8.86 -13.87 8.60
CA ARG A 581 -8.54 -15.22 8.08
C ARG A 581 -7.49 -15.92 8.95
N GLY A 582 -6.47 -15.18 9.41
CA GLY A 582 -5.47 -15.70 10.34
C GLY A 582 -6.08 -16.15 11.66
N LEU A 583 -6.99 -15.37 12.24
CA LEU A 583 -7.73 -15.73 13.45
C LEU A 583 -8.62 -16.95 13.23
N ASP A 584 -9.31 -17.05 12.11
CA ASP A 584 -10.13 -18.21 11.73
C ASP A 584 -9.27 -19.48 11.60
N ALA A 585 -8.09 -19.38 11.01
CA ALA A 585 -7.15 -20.50 10.92
C ALA A 585 -6.73 -21.00 12.32
N LEU A 586 -6.43 -20.07 13.26
CA LEU A 586 -6.06 -20.41 14.64
C LEU A 586 -7.22 -21.00 15.45
N ALA A 587 -8.46 -20.61 15.18
CA ALA A 587 -9.65 -21.09 15.91
C ALA A 587 -9.77 -22.62 15.87
N HIS A 588 -9.24 -23.27 14.86
CA HIS A 588 -9.30 -24.73 14.69
C HIS A 588 -8.08 -25.49 15.25
N LEU A 589 -7.12 -24.77 15.85
CA LEU A 589 -5.95 -25.40 16.48
C LEU A 589 -6.21 -25.69 17.98
N PRO A 590 -5.51 -26.67 18.56
CA PRO A 590 -5.56 -26.92 20.01
C PRO A 590 -5.20 -25.66 20.82
N ASP A 591 -5.81 -25.47 21.98
CA ASP A 591 -5.53 -24.33 22.85
C ASP A 591 -4.19 -24.53 23.57
N THR A 592 -3.17 -23.91 23.03
CA THR A 592 -1.79 -23.91 23.52
C THR A 592 -1.30 -22.48 23.68
N ASP A 593 -0.27 -22.23 24.46
CA ASP A 593 0.33 -20.93 24.65
C ASP A 593 0.90 -20.35 23.33
N ASP A 594 1.42 -21.21 22.46
CA ASP A 594 1.90 -20.80 21.14
C ASP A 594 0.77 -20.29 20.25
N ARG A 595 -0.37 -20.99 20.22
CA ARG A 595 -1.58 -20.51 19.55
C ARG A 595 -2.05 -19.19 20.13
N ALA A 596 -2.09 -19.08 21.47
CA ALA A 596 -2.51 -17.88 22.16
C ALA A 596 -1.60 -16.67 21.82
N ARG A 597 -0.27 -16.87 21.73
CA ARG A 597 0.67 -15.83 21.30
C ARG A 597 0.40 -15.37 19.86
N GLN A 598 0.21 -16.30 18.93
CA GLN A 598 -0.13 -15.96 17.55
C GLN A 598 -1.49 -15.24 17.45
N GLN A 599 -2.49 -15.69 18.23
CA GLN A 599 -3.80 -15.03 18.31
C GLN A 599 -3.66 -13.60 18.81
N LEU A 600 -2.90 -13.37 19.88
CA LEU A 600 -2.64 -12.05 20.44
C LEU A 600 -1.98 -11.11 19.40
N GLN A 601 -0.96 -11.59 18.72
CA GLN A 601 -0.28 -10.83 17.67
C GLN A 601 -1.22 -10.47 16.51
N LEU A 602 -2.07 -11.39 16.06
CA LEU A 602 -3.09 -11.13 15.03
C LEU A 602 -4.16 -10.15 15.49
N GLN A 603 -4.61 -10.23 16.75
CA GLN A 603 -5.56 -9.27 17.31
C GLN A 603 -4.96 -7.86 17.36
N ILE A 604 -3.73 -7.71 17.84
CA ILE A 604 -3.01 -6.42 17.85
C ILE A 604 -2.86 -5.88 16.43
N THR A 605 -2.48 -6.75 15.47
CA THR A 605 -2.36 -6.39 14.05
C THR A 605 -3.71 -5.94 13.48
N LEU A 606 -4.83 -6.57 13.88
CA LEU A 606 -6.19 -6.21 13.46
C LEU A 606 -6.65 -4.87 14.04
N GLY A 607 -6.24 -4.53 15.26
CA GLY A 607 -6.65 -3.30 15.95
C GLY A 607 -6.29 -2.04 15.18
N VAL A 608 -5.08 -1.97 14.62
CA VAL A 608 -4.58 -0.79 13.89
C VAL A 608 -5.43 -0.42 12.67
N PRO A 609 -5.69 -1.33 11.70
CA PRO A 609 -6.50 -0.99 10.53
C PRO A 609 -7.99 -0.79 10.88
N LEU A 610 -8.50 -1.37 11.96
CA LEU A 610 -9.84 -1.05 12.47
C LEU A 610 -9.93 0.39 12.97
N ILE A 611 -8.92 0.87 13.71
CA ILE A 611 -8.82 2.26 14.12
C ILE A 611 -8.82 3.19 12.90
N ALA A 612 -8.00 2.88 11.90
CA ALA A 612 -7.88 3.70 10.69
C ALA A 612 -9.18 3.77 9.86
N THR A 613 -10.00 2.70 9.87
CA THR A 613 -11.21 2.62 9.02
C THR A 613 -12.51 2.97 9.74
N ALA A 614 -12.59 2.68 11.05
CA ALA A 614 -13.82 2.84 11.83
C ALA A 614 -13.70 3.90 12.96
N GLY A 615 -12.48 4.40 13.21
CA GLY A 615 -12.19 5.33 14.31
C GLY A 615 -11.81 4.61 15.62
N TYR A 616 -11.10 5.34 16.46
CA TYR A 616 -10.55 4.81 17.72
C TYR A 616 -11.62 4.28 18.70
N ALA A 617 -12.78 4.92 18.74
CA ALA A 617 -13.84 4.60 19.68
C ALA A 617 -14.90 3.62 19.12
N ALA A 618 -14.63 2.99 17.98
CA ALA A 618 -15.53 2.00 17.40
C ALA A 618 -15.63 0.73 18.27
N ALA A 619 -16.83 0.18 18.44
CA ALA A 619 -17.05 -1.00 19.26
C ALA A 619 -16.18 -2.21 18.86
N ALA A 620 -15.90 -2.35 17.55
CA ALA A 620 -15.03 -3.41 17.04
C ALA A 620 -13.58 -3.27 17.54
N VAL A 621 -13.09 -2.04 17.73
CA VAL A 621 -11.74 -1.76 18.28
C VAL A 621 -11.68 -2.17 19.74
N GLY A 622 -12.67 -1.73 20.54
CA GLY A 622 -12.76 -2.13 21.94
C GLY A 622 -12.81 -3.66 22.14
N ALA A 623 -13.64 -4.35 21.34
CA ALA A 623 -13.76 -5.81 21.41
C ALA A 623 -12.43 -6.54 21.15
N VAL A 624 -11.68 -6.10 20.12
CA VAL A 624 -10.37 -6.67 19.76
C VAL A 624 -9.37 -6.50 20.90
N TYR A 625 -9.26 -5.30 21.49
CA TYR A 625 -8.29 -5.05 22.55
C TYR A 625 -8.69 -5.67 23.91
N LEU A 626 -10.00 -5.80 24.20
CA LEU A 626 -10.48 -6.55 25.36
C LEU A 626 -10.10 -8.04 25.27
N GLU A 627 -10.30 -8.65 24.09
CA GLU A 627 -9.87 -10.03 23.86
C GLU A 627 -8.34 -10.16 23.93
N SER A 628 -7.61 -9.19 23.35
CA SER A 628 -6.15 -9.15 23.41
C SER A 628 -5.64 -9.08 24.85
N ARG A 629 -6.25 -8.26 25.71
CA ARG A 629 -5.94 -8.18 27.15
C ARG A 629 -6.15 -9.53 27.84
N ALA A 630 -7.31 -10.17 27.65
CA ALA A 630 -7.62 -11.46 28.26
C ALA A 630 -6.62 -12.57 27.86
N ILE A 631 -6.20 -12.59 26.60
CA ILE A 631 -5.15 -13.51 26.11
C ILE A 631 -3.79 -13.17 26.73
N GLY A 632 -3.43 -11.89 26.76
CA GLY A 632 -2.17 -11.42 27.31
C GLY A 632 -2.04 -11.71 28.80
N GLU A 633 -3.08 -11.50 29.60
CA GLU A 633 -3.12 -11.82 31.04
C GLU A 633 -2.88 -13.32 31.28
N ARG A 634 -3.47 -14.18 30.45
CA ARG A 634 -3.24 -15.65 30.52
C ARG A 634 -1.79 -16.03 30.21
N LEU A 635 -1.16 -15.35 29.24
CA LEU A 635 0.23 -15.59 28.85
C LEU A 635 1.25 -15.01 29.83
N GLY A 636 0.83 -14.09 30.70
CA GLY A 636 1.67 -13.41 31.69
C GLY A 636 2.19 -12.05 31.22
N ALA A 637 3.20 -11.54 31.93
CA ALA A 637 3.76 -10.22 31.63
C ALA A 637 4.59 -10.25 30.33
N THR A 638 4.03 -9.75 29.24
CA THR A 638 4.64 -9.71 27.90
C THR A 638 4.56 -8.32 27.27
N PRO A 639 5.46 -7.97 26.35
CA PRO A 639 5.36 -6.74 25.58
C PRO A 639 4.06 -6.60 24.80
N GLU A 640 3.49 -7.70 24.31
CA GLU A 640 2.22 -7.74 23.57
C GLU A 640 1.03 -7.35 24.46
N LEU A 641 1.05 -7.74 25.75
CA LEU A 641 0.05 -7.30 26.71
C LEU A 641 0.10 -5.77 26.88
N ALA A 642 1.31 -5.18 26.92
CA ALA A 642 1.45 -3.71 26.97
C ALA A 642 0.85 -3.01 25.72
N GLN A 643 0.99 -3.61 24.54
CA GLN A 643 0.37 -3.07 23.32
C GLN A 643 -1.17 -3.19 23.38
N ALA A 644 -1.69 -4.30 23.89
CA ALA A 644 -3.12 -4.49 24.08
C ALA A 644 -3.71 -3.46 25.08
N LEU A 645 -3.02 -3.23 26.20
CA LEU A 645 -3.41 -2.23 27.21
C LEU A 645 -3.38 -0.81 26.63
N TRP A 646 -2.37 -0.48 25.82
CA TRP A 646 -2.30 0.82 25.14
C TRP A 646 -3.47 1.05 24.19
N GLY A 647 -3.80 0.06 23.35
CA GLY A 647 -4.96 0.14 22.46
C GLY A 647 -6.28 0.26 23.21
N LEU A 648 -6.44 -0.48 24.31
CA LEU A 648 -7.62 -0.45 25.15
C LEU A 648 -7.74 0.89 25.90
N TRP A 649 -6.62 1.40 26.44
CA TRP A 649 -6.57 2.74 27.05
C TRP A 649 -6.98 3.82 26.06
N THR A 650 -6.46 3.79 24.83
CA THR A 650 -6.80 4.77 23.78
C THR A 650 -8.29 4.74 23.45
N PHE A 651 -8.88 3.53 23.36
CA PHE A 651 -10.31 3.34 23.14
C PHE A 651 -11.15 3.99 24.24
N HIS A 652 -10.90 3.68 25.52
CA HIS A 652 -11.64 4.24 26.66
C HIS A 652 -11.39 5.75 26.82
N ALA A 653 -10.15 6.21 26.62
CA ALA A 653 -9.81 7.63 26.70
C ALA A 653 -10.61 8.45 25.68
N LEU A 654 -10.64 8.04 24.40
CA LEU A 654 -11.37 8.78 23.36
C LEU A 654 -12.90 8.68 23.48
N LYS A 655 -13.40 7.64 24.12
CA LYS A 655 -14.82 7.55 24.55
C LYS A 655 -15.14 8.39 25.78
N ALA A 656 -14.14 9.07 26.35
CA ALA A 656 -14.26 9.78 27.61
C ALA A 656 -14.66 8.87 28.81
N GLU A 657 -14.40 7.58 28.76
CA GLU A 657 -14.54 6.62 29.86
C GLU A 657 -13.27 6.71 30.75
N LEU A 658 -13.09 7.85 31.42
CA LEU A 658 -11.82 8.24 32.05
C LEU A 658 -11.48 7.41 33.30
N SER A 659 -12.46 6.80 33.97
CA SER A 659 -12.21 5.90 35.10
C SER A 659 -11.54 4.61 34.64
N GLU A 660 -12.07 4.00 33.60
CA GLU A 660 -11.54 2.79 32.97
C GLU A 660 -10.15 3.09 32.36
N ALA A 661 -9.99 4.22 31.68
CA ALA A 661 -8.70 4.66 31.15
C ALA A 661 -7.64 4.81 32.26
N LEU A 662 -8.01 5.36 33.42
CA LEU A 662 -7.12 5.52 34.57
C LEU A 662 -6.66 4.17 35.15
N ASP A 663 -7.59 3.21 35.25
CA ASP A 663 -7.30 1.88 35.78
C ASP A 663 -6.36 1.11 34.83
N ILE A 664 -6.58 1.19 33.50
CA ILE A 664 -5.68 0.61 32.49
C ILE A 664 -4.30 1.27 32.52
N ALA A 665 -4.22 2.59 32.70
CA ALA A 665 -2.94 3.31 32.82
C ALA A 665 -2.13 2.83 34.04
N ARG A 666 -2.78 2.59 35.21
CA ARG A 666 -2.14 2.00 36.39
C ARG A 666 -1.67 0.56 36.14
N GLU A 667 -2.52 -0.26 35.53
CA GLU A 667 -2.17 -1.62 35.15
C GLU A 667 -0.94 -1.65 34.22
N THR A 668 -0.84 -0.69 33.30
CA THR A 668 0.31 -0.55 32.41
C THR A 668 1.60 -0.24 33.19
N LEU A 669 1.54 0.60 34.24
CA LEU A 669 2.68 0.87 35.10
C LEU A 669 3.08 -0.38 35.92
N GLU A 670 2.10 -1.10 36.48
CA GLU A 670 2.35 -2.35 37.20
C GLU A 670 2.96 -3.43 36.29
N LEU A 671 2.52 -3.47 35.01
CA LEU A 671 3.11 -4.35 34.02
C LEU A 671 4.56 -3.94 33.69
N ALA A 672 4.83 -2.63 33.58
CA ALA A 672 6.17 -2.12 33.33
C ALA A 672 7.19 -2.57 34.39
N GLU A 673 6.80 -2.54 35.68
CA GLU A 673 7.62 -3.04 36.78
C GLU A 673 7.91 -4.54 36.66
N ARG A 674 6.89 -5.35 36.27
CA ARG A 674 7.04 -6.80 36.10
C ARG A 674 7.91 -7.19 34.91
N VAL A 675 7.81 -6.42 33.80
CA VAL A 675 8.55 -6.68 32.56
C VAL A 675 9.95 -6.04 32.59
N GLY A 676 10.17 -5.02 33.43
CA GLY A 676 11.41 -4.26 33.49
C GLY A 676 11.68 -3.43 32.25
N SER A 677 10.63 -2.87 31.59
CA SER A 677 10.71 -2.16 30.33
C SER A 677 10.48 -0.66 30.50
N SER A 678 11.51 0.15 30.23
CA SER A 678 11.44 1.62 30.22
C SER A 678 10.44 2.15 29.19
N SER A 679 10.27 1.47 28.07
CA SER A 679 9.30 1.84 27.04
C SER A 679 7.85 1.64 27.52
N VAL A 680 7.55 0.56 28.22
CA VAL A 680 6.23 0.33 28.81
C VAL A 680 5.97 1.30 29.97
N GLU A 681 6.98 1.58 30.81
CA GLU A 681 6.90 2.58 31.90
C GLU A 681 6.60 3.97 31.34
N MET A 682 7.30 4.40 30.29
CA MET A 682 7.06 5.67 29.60
C MET A 682 5.61 5.78 29.13
N ARG A 683 5.06 4.74 28.52
CA ARG A 683 3.67 4.72 28.05
C ARG A 683 2.67 4.75 29.18
N GLY A 684 2.89 4.02 30.26
CA GLY A 684 2.07 4.09 31.46
C GLY A 684 2.00 5.51 32.04
N HIS A 685 3.15 6.19 32.15
CA HIS A 685 3.20 7.59 32.60
C HIS A 685 2.52 8.54 31.58
N TRP A 686 2.70 8.34 30.29
CA TRP A 686 2.01 9.12 29.26
C TRP A 686 0.49 8.94 29.30
N SER A 687 -0.01 7.71 29.46
CA SER A 687 -1.44 7.43 29.67
C SER A 687 -1.99 8.13 30.92
N MET A 688 -1.24 8.11 32.03
CA MET A 688 -1.58 8.80 33.26
C MET A 688 -1.61 10.34 33.10
N GLU A 689 -0.64 10.91 32.38
CA GLU A 689 -0.60 12.35 32.08
C GLU A 689 -1.88 12.82 31.38
N ILE A 690 -2.26 12.14 30.30
CA ILE A 690 -3.44 12.50 29.51
C ILE A 690 -4.71 12.33 30.35
N THR A 691 -4.88 11.18 30.98
CA THR A 691 -6.09 10.87 31.75
C THR A 691 -6.25 11.85 32.92
N CYS A 692 -5.18 12.14 33.66
CA CYS A 692 -5.18 13.10 34.75
C CYS A 692 -5.44 14.54 34.27
N THR A 693 -4.90 14.94 33.12
CA THR A 693 -5.18 16.25 32.52
C THR A 693 -6.69 16.43 32.26
N HIS A 694 -7.35 15.45 31.64
CA HIS A 694 -8.79 15.52 31.35
C HIS A 694 -9.66 15.43 32.61
N GLN A 695 -9.17 14.76 33.67
CA GLN A 695 -9.83 14.75 34.98
C GLN A 695 -9.62 16.03 35.83
N GLY A 696 -8.91 17.04 35.30
CA GLY A 696 -8.59 18.27 36.07
C GLY A 696 -7.51 18.08 37.16
N ARG A 697 -6.76 16.99 37.11
CA ARG A 697 -5.68 16.68 38.12
C ARG A 697 -4.31 17.14 37.61
N PHE A 698 -4.19 18.43 37.29
CA PHE A 698 -3.05 18.99 36.54
C PHE A 698 -1.68 18.80 37.22
N GLY A 699 -1.62 18.92 38.54
CA GLY A 699 -0.34 18.70 39.28
C GLY A 699 0.18 17.28 39.06
N LEU A 700 -0.69 16.26 39.20
CA LEU A 700 -0.34 14.87 39.02
C LEU A 700 -0.02 14.57 37.53
N ALA A 701 -0.75 15.20 36.58
CA ALA A 701 -0.45 15.08 35.15
C ALA A 701 0.98 15.54 34.82
N LEU A 702 1.41 16.67 35.40
CA LEU A 702 2.77 17.19 35.20
C LEU A 702 3.86 16.32 35.84
N GLU A 703 3.60 15.69 37.00
CA GLU A 703 4.50 14.70 37.59
C GLU A 703 4.74 13.51 36.66
N HIS A 704 3.63 12.99 36.07
CA HIS A 704 3.72 11.91 35.11
C HIS A 704 4.39 12.35 33.80
N PHE A 705 4.12 13.56 33.32
CA PHE A 705 4.81 14.13 32.15
C PHE A 705 6.33 14.20 32.36
N ASP A 706 6.79 14.75 33.49
CA ASP A 706 8.23 14.88 33.79
C ASP A 706 8.90 13.49 33.78
N ARG A 707 8.25 12.48 34.37
CA ARG A 707 8.76 11.10 34.35
C ARG A 707 8.79 10.48 32.98
N ALA A 708 7.71 10.61 32.24
CA ALA A 708 7.62 10.08 30.87
C ALA A 708 8.64 10.74 29.93
N LEU A 709 8.83 12.06 30.06
CA LEU A 709 9.79 12.80 29.25
C LEU A 709 11.24 12.38 29.55
N LEU A 710 11.57 12.15 30.83
CA LEU A 710 12.89 11.65 31.24
C LEU A 710 13.20 10.29 30.59
N LEU A 711 12.23 9.38 30.57
CA LEU A 711 12.36 8.07 29.94
C LEU A 711 12.49 8.17 28.41
N TYR A 712 11.71 9.05 27.79
CA TYR A 712 11.77 9.30 26.34
C TYR A 712 13.13 9.88 25.92
N ASP A 713 13.65 10.89 26.65
CA ASP A 713 14.92 11.54 26.31
C ASP A 713 16.13 10.61 26.54
N ALA A 714 16.03 9.64 27.48
CA ALA A 714 17.07 8.65 27.72
C ALA A 714 17.20 7.61 26.57
N GLU A 715 16.09 7.22 25.95
CA GLU A 715 16.06 6.18 24.92
C GLU A 715 15.05 6.51 23.78
N PRO A 716 15.30 7.55 22.97
CA PRO A 716 14.34 7.97 21.93
C PRO A 716 14.02 6.88 20.90
N ALA A 717 15.01 6.04 20.57
CA ALA A 717 14.89 5.00 19.55
C ALA A 717 14.09 3.76 20.00
N ARG A 718 13.87 3.54 21.29
CA ARG A 718 13.09 2.39 21.81
C ARG A 718 11.58 2.64 21.85
N ALA A 719 11.14 3.84 21.55
CA ALA A 719 9.71 4.13 21.33
C ALA A 719 9.10 3.40 20.14
N ASP A 720 9.93 2.80 19.28
CA ASP A 720 9.56 2.24 17.98
C ASP A 720 8.91 0.84 18.01
N GLY A 721 8.78 0.21 19.19
CA GLY A 721 8.17 -1.13 19.30
C GLY A 721 6.64 -1.17 19.21
N PHE A 722 5.97 -0.02 19.17
CA PHE A 722 4.53 0.11 19.08
C PHE A 722 4.13 0.63 17.68
N LEU A 723 3.07 0.08 17.14
CA LEU A 723 2.49 0.47 15.84
C LEU A 723 1.76 1.84 15.92
N ASP A 724 2.42 2.86 16.48
CA ASP A 724 1.84 4.19 16.65
C ASP A 724 2.25 5.15 15.54
N ALA A 725 1.27 5.84 14.98
CA ALA A 725 1.49 6.93 14.04
C ALA A 725 1.84 8.26 14.74
N LEU A 726 1.77 8.34 16.08
CA LEU A 726 1.98 9.54 16.88
C LEU A 726 3.24 9.40 17.73
N ASN A 727 4.20 10.29 17.52
CA ASN A 727 5.43 10.32 18.31
C ASN A 727 5.14 10.70 19.79
N PRO A 728 5.56 9.88 20.78
CA PRO A 728 5.30 10.14 22.19
C PRO A 728 5.83 11.49 22.67
N GLY A 729 7.05 11.86 22.26
CA GLY A 729 7.67 13.13 22.68
C GLY A 729 6.95 14.37 22.15
N VAL A 730 6.24 14.26 21.02
CA VAL A 730 5.36 15.32 20.49
C VAL A 730 4.07 15.39 21.30
N ALA A 731 3.42 14.25 21.51
CA ALA A 731 2.13 14.18 22.18
C ALA A 731 2.19 14.65 23.64
N MET A 732 3.12 14.12 24.43
CA MET A 732 3.30 14.50 25.85
C MET A 732 3.52 16.00 26.00
N ARG A 733 4.36 16.63 25.17
CA ARG A 733 4.58 18.08 25.23
C ARG A 733 3.33 18.90 24.89
N GLY A 734 2.46 18.37 24.05
CA GLY A 734 1.18 18.98 23.72
C GLY A 734 0.26 19.06 24.95
N PHE A 735 0.02 17.93 25.62
CA PHE A 735 -0.81 17.84 26.83
C PHE A 735 -0.20 18.58 28.00
N ALA A 736 1.11 18.44 28.23
CA ALA A 736 1.81 19.23 29.29
C ALA A 736 1.66 20.73 29.05
N GLY A 737 1.64 21.18 27.79
CA GLY A 737 1.39 22.60 27.49
C GLY A 737 0.04 23.09 28.00
N TRP A 738 -1.01 22.27 27.88
CA TRP A 738 -2.31 22.62 28.47
C TRP A 738 -2.31 22.59 29.98
N ALA A 739 -1.82 21.51 30.59
CA ALA A 739 -1.72 21.39 32.06
C ALA A 739 -0.95 22.57 32.69
N LEU A 740 0.20 22.96 32.08
CA LEU A 740 1.00 24.13 32.51
C LEU A 740 0.21 25.44 32.40
N TRP A 741 -0.61 25.62 31.36
CA TRP A 741 -1.44 26.81 31.27
C TRP A 741 -2.47 26.84 32.40
N PHE A 742 -3.16 25.71 32.67
CA PHE A 742 -4.16 25.62 33.72
C PHE A 742 -3.55 25.96 35.09
N VAL A 743 -2.35 25.47 35.43
CA VAL A 743 -1.68 25.79 36.71
C VAL A 743 -1.03 27.19 36.78
N GLY A 744 -1.25 28.03 35.74
CA GLY A 744 -0.79 29.43 35.75
C GLY A 744 0.66 29.64 35.30
N GLN A 745 1.17 28.77 34.44
CA GLN A 745 2.52 28.85 33.85
C GLN A 745 2.45 29.02 32.29
N PRO A 746 1.90 30.16 31.79
CA PRO A 746 1.57 30.31 30.37
C PRO A 746 2.79 30.40 29.44
N ASP A 747 3.97 30.83 29.92
CA ASP A 747 5.18 30.89 29.09
C ASP A 747 5.86 29.52 28.99
N ARG A 748 5.87 28.74 30.06
CA ARG A 748 6.31 27.34 30.02
C ARG A 748 5.40 26.51 29.12
N ALA A 749 4.08 26.72 29.22
CA ALA A 749 3.09 26.10 28.33
C ALA A 749 3.42 26.35 26.85
N LEU A 750 3.65 27.62 26.49
CA LEU A 750 3.98 28.02 25.13
C LEU A 750 5.31 27.43 24.65
N ARG A 751 6.33 27.33 25.54
CA ARG A 751 7.59 26.68 25.20
C ARG A 751 7.41 25.20 24.90
N GLN A 752 6.63 24.45 25.70
CA GLN A 752 6.41 23.02 25.48
C GLN A 752 5.71 22.77 24.14
N VAL A 753 4.66 23.51 23.83
CA VAL A 753 3.93 23.37 22.58
C VAL A 753 4.79 23.77 21.37
N ARG A 754 5.61 24.82 21.46
CA ARG A 754 6.57 25.17 20.40
C ARG A 754 7.61 24.08 20.18
N ASN A 755 8.10 23.46 21.25
CA ASN A 755 9.02 22.33 21.19
C ASN A 755 8.36 21.13 20.52
N ALA A 756 7.07 20.85 20.81
CA ALA A 756 6.29 19.80 20.14
C ALA A 756 6.21 20.06 18.63
N VAL A 757 5.85 21.29 18.22
CA VAL A 757 5.77 21.64 16.78
C VAL A 757 7.16 21.57 16.12
N ALA A 758 8.23 22.01 16.79
CA ALA A 758 9.58 21.94 16.25
C ALA A 758 10.04 20.49 16.06
N LEU A 759 9.81 19.63 17.06
CA LEU A 759 10.11 18.20 17.00
C LEU A 759 9.31 17.52 15.89
N ALA A 760 8.01 17.76 15.80
CA ALA A 760 7.16 17.17 14.77
C ALA A 760 7.60 17.58 13.34
N ARG A 761 8.00 18.83 13.15
CA ARG A 761 8.58 19.30 11.86
C ARG A 761 9.92 18.64 11.54
N GLN A 762 10.75 18.41 12.56
CA GLN A 762 12.04 17.71 12.40
C GLN A 762 11.83 16.23 12.02
N LEU A 763 10.84 15.58 12.62
CA LEU A 763 10.49 14.19 12.34
C LEU A 763 9.84 14.03 10.96
N ALA A 764 9.25 15.10 10.42
CA ALA A 764 8.50 15.12 9.15
C ALA A 764 7.34 14.09 9.10
N GLU A 765 6.75 13.76 10.25
CA GLU A 765 5.63 12.82 10.41
C GLU A 765 4.30 13.60 10.37
N PRO A 766 3.45 13.42 9.35
CA PRO A 766 2.22 14.21 9.19
C PRO A 766 1.25 14.09 10.37
N HIS A 767 1.12 12.90 10.96
CA HIS A 767 0.23 12.65 12.10
C HIS A 767 0.70 13.41 13.35
N SER A 768 1.99 13.29 13.67
CA SER A 768 2.61 14.01 14.79
C SER A 768 2.56 15.53 14.57
N LEU A 769 2.74 16.00 13.33
CA LEU A 769 2.67 17.43 13.03
C LEU A 769 1.24 17.95 13.13
N ALA A 770 0.23 17.25 12.65
CA ALA A 770 -1.18 17.62 12.78
C ALA A 770 -1.57 17.73 14.27
N HIS A 771 -1.15 16.76 15.09
CA HIS A 771 -1.34 16.79 16.54
C HIS A 771 -0.71 18.02 17.16
N ALA A 772 0.59 18.27 16.92
CA ALA A 772 1.30 19.40 17.49
C ALA A 772 0.70 20.76 17.11
N LEU A 773 0.29 20.93 15.84
CA LEU A 773 -0.35 22.16 15.35
C LEU A 773 -1.69 22.40 16.04
N LEU A 774 -2.51 21.36 16.23
CA LEU A 774 -3.81 21.51 16.89
C LEU A 774 -3.69 21.77 18.37
N PHE A 775 -2.75 21.13 19.06
CA PHE A 775 -2.49 21.42 20.47
C PHE A 775 -1.94 22.83 20.66
N ALA A 776 -1.14 23.34 19.70
CA ALA A 776 -0.75 24.74 19.65
C ALA A 776 -1.95 25.67 19.42
N ALA A 777 -2.84 25.34 18.49
CA ALA A 777 -4.04 26.12 18.20
C ALA A 777 -4.96 26.21 19.43
N ILE A 778 -5.18 25.10 20.14
CA ILE A 778 -5.99 25.07 21.38
C ILE A 778 -5.29 25.83 22.51
N LEU A 779 -3.97 25.71 22.70
CA LEU A 779 -3.26 26.52 23.70
C LEU A 779 -3.45 28.02 23.42
N HIS A 780 -3.35 28.47 22.17
CA HIS A 780 -3.62 29.85 21.81
C HIS A 780 -5.09 30.25 21.98
N GLN A 781 -6.03 29.31 21.80
CA GLN A 781 -7.44 29.51 22.16
C GLN A 781 -7.61 29.71 23.66
N LEU A 782 -7.00 28.84 24.49
CA LEU A 782 -7.00 28.98 25.95
C LEU A 782 -6.41 30.32 26.41
N ARG A 783 -5.37 30.82 25.74
CA ARG A 783 -4.74 32.13 25.97
C ARG A 783 -5.53 33.30 25.41
N LYS A 784 -6.68 33.10 24.76
CA LYS A 784 -7.47 34.13 24.05
C LYS A 784 -6.69 34.86 22.95
N GLU A 785 -5.93 34.15 22.18
CA GLU A 785 -5.09 34.64 21.08
C GLU A 785 -5.61 34.14 19.72
N PRO A 786 -6.71 34.68 19.17
CA PRO A 786 -7.37 34.10 17.98
C PRO A 786 -6.51 34.15 16.70
N GLY A 787 -5.58 35.11 16.56
CA GLY A 787 -4.71 35.21 15.39
C GLY A 787 -3.73 34.03 15.27
N PRO A 788 -2.91 33.73 16.28
CA PRO A 788 -2.07 32.53 16.32
C PRO A 788 -2.87 31.22 16.24
N ALA A 789 -3.99 31.10 16.99
CA ALA A 789 -4.86 29.92 16.95
C ALA A 789 -5.29 29.59 15.51
N ARG A 790 -5.74 30.62 14.77
CA ARG A 790 -6.14 30.48 13.36
C ARG A 790 -5.00 29.97 12.48
N ARG A 791 -3.80 30.55 12.57
CA ARG A 791 -2.66 30.14 11.72
C ARG A 791 -2.35 28.65 11.90
N TYR A 792 -2.31 28.16 13.14
CA TYR A 792 -2.06 26.75 13.41
C TYR A 792 -3.22 25.86 12.95
N ALA A 793 -4.48 26.29 13.13
CA ALA A 793 -5.65 25.55 12.68
C ALA A 793 -5.76 25.51 11.15
N ASP A 794 -5.41 26.59 10.44
CA ASP A 794 -5.36 26.62 8.96
C ASP A 794 -4.29 25.66 8.43
N GLU A 795 -3.06 25.68 8.98
CA GLU A 795 -1.99 24.73 8.64
C GLU A 795 -2.40 23.29 8.91
N ALA A 796 -3.02 23.02 10.07
CA ALA A 796 -3.51 21.70 10.44
C ALA A 796 -4.66 21.23 9.51
N THR A 797 -5.54 22.14 9.06
CA THR A 797 -6.64 21.81 8.13
C THR A 797 -6.10 21.32 6.78
N VAL A 798 -5.11 22.03 6.23
CA VAL A 798 -4.47 21.65 4.96
C VAL A 798 -3.79 20.29 5.12
N LEU A 799 -2.92 20.16 6.11
CA LEU A 799 -2.17 18.93 6.37
C LEU A 799 -3.09 17.73 6.61
N SER A 800 -4.11 17.88 7.46
CA SER A 800 -5.05 16.81 7.77
C SER A 800 -5.91 16.43 6.57
N GLY A 801 -6.27 17.39 5.71
CA GLY A 801 -6.96 17.13 4.46
C GLY A 801 -6.09 16.40 3.43
N GLU A 802 -4.79 16.75 3.36
CA GLU A 802 -3.84 16.08 2.48
C GLU A 802 -3.57 14.63 2.88
N HIS A 803 -3.61 14.34 4.17
CA HIS A 803 -3.29 13.03 4.72
C HIS A 803 -4.51 12.23 5.22
N GLY A 804 -5.75 12.69 4.98
CA GLY A 804 -6.97 11.97 5.38
C GLY A 804 -7.15 11.81 6.90
N LEU A 805 -6.58 12.71 7.72
CA LEU A 805 -6.62 12.64 9.19
C LEU A 805 -7.93 13.22 9.73
N VAL A 806 -9.03 12.46 9.61
CA VAL A 806 -10.41 12.91 9.86
C VAL A 806 -10.59 13.50 11.25
N LEU A 807 -10.02 12.85 12.30
CA LEU A 807 -10.10 13.31 13.69
C LEU A 807 -9.51 14.72 13.86
N TYR A 808 -8.30 14.91 13.33
CA TYR A 808 -7.60 16.20 13.40
C TYR A 808 -8.25 17.27 12.51
N GLN A 809 -8.79 16.88 11.37
CA GLN A 809 -9.53 17.79 10.48
C GLN A 809 -10.80 18.32 11.17
N ALA A 810 -11.52 17.47 11.91
CA ALA A 810 -12.67 17.86 12.70
C ALA A 810 -12.32 18.90 13.77
N MET A 811 -11.27 18.62 14.55
CA MET A 811 -10.75 19.51 15.57
C MET A 811 -10.27 20.87 15.00
N ALA A 812 -9.55 20.82 13.86
CA ALA A 812 -9.08 22.02 13.17
C ALA A 812 -10.24 22.95 12.76
N ARG A 813 -11.33 22.39 12.23
CA ARG A 813 -12.54 23.17 11.86
C ARG A 813 -13.16 23.88 13.07
N ILE A 814 -13.24 23.20 14.22
CA ILE A 814 -13.80 23.78 15.44
C ILE A 814 -12.96 24.97 15.89
N VAL A 815 -11.65 24.83 16.03
CA VAL A 815 -10.76 25.91 16.50
C VAL A 815 -10.68 27.05 15.48
N ARG A 816 -10.69 26.74 14.18
CA ARG A 816 -10.70 27.72 13.11
C ARG A 816 -11.99 28.55 13.14
N GLY A 817 -13.15 27.90 13.27
CA GLY A 817 -14.44 28.56 13.42
C GLY A 817 -14.42 29.50 14.62
N TRP A 818 -14.01 29.04 15.83
CA TRP A 818 -13.88 29.88 17.01
C TRP A 818 -13.00 31.13 16.75
N SER A 819 -11.88 30.98 16.07
CA SER A 819 -10.94 32.08 15.79
C SER A 819 -11.51 33.19 14.88
N ARG A 820 -12.63 32.94 14.20
CA ARG A 820 -13.34 33.87 13.31
C ARG A 820 -14.44 34.66 14.02
N LEU A 821 -14.90 34.23 15.19
CA LEU A 821 -15.95 34.91 15.96
C LEU A 821 -15.61 36.38 16.25
N GLY A 822 -16.62 37.23 16.21
CA GLY A 822 -16.47 38.67 16.45
C GLY A 822 -15.90 39.49 15.27
N ARG A 823 -15.81 38.90 14.06
CA ARG A 823 -15.26 39.55 12.84
C ARG A 823 -16.34 39.83 11.79
N GLY A 824 -17.60 39.58 12.09
CA GLY A 824 -18.76 39.83 11.22
C GLY A 824 -19.29 38.61 10.49
N ASP A 825 -18.61 37.45 10.58
CA ASP A 825 -18.97 36.18 9.90
C ASP A 825 -19.41 35.12 10.92
N ASP A 826 -20.03 35.52 12.05
CA ASP A 826 -20.28 34.64 13.20
C ASP A 826 -21.21 33.45 12.85
N ALA A 827 -22.14 33.62 11.93
CA ALA A 827 -23.04 32.55 11.49
C ALA A 827 -22.29 31.44 10.71
N GLU A 828 -21.34 31.82 9.83
CA GLU A 828 -20.50 30.89 9.08
C GLU A 828 -19.50 30.21 10.03
N ALA A 829 -18.94 30.94 10.96
CA ALA A 829 -18.04 30.40 11.98
C ALA A 829 -18.76 29.35 12.85
N ALA A 830 -20.00 29.62 13.28
CA ALA A 830 -20.82 28.64 13.99
C ALA A 830 -21.17 27.41 13.16
N ALA A 831 -21.46 27.59 11.86
CA ALA A 831 -21.73 26.47 10.96
C ALA A 831 -20.49 25.58 10.82
N GLU A 832 -19.32 26.18 10.62
CA GLU A 832 -18.04 25.47 10.53
C GLU A 832 -17.72 24.68 11.81
N MET A 833 -18.01 25.25 12.99
CA MET A 833 -17.80 24.56 14.26
C MET A 833 -18.77 23.39 14.44
N ARG A 834 -20.04 23.53 14.05
CA ARG A 834 -21.03 22.44 14.09
C ARG A 834 -20.66 21.29 13.16
N ASP A 835 -20.22 21.60 11.95
CA ASP A 835 -19.74 20.60 11.00
C ASP A 835 -18.51 19.86 11.55
N GLY A 836 -17.58 20.60 12.17
CA GLY A 836 -16.42 20.03 12.86
C GLY A 836 -16.84 19.11 14.01
N LEU A 837 -17.79 19.52 14.85
CA LEU A 837 -18.29 18.74 15.98
C LEU A 837 -19.03 17.47 15.51
N SER A 838 -19.85 17.56 14.46
CA SER A 838 -20.50 16.42 13.84
C SER A 838 -19.48 15.43 13.26
N ALA A 839 -18.44 15.92 12.59
CA ALA A 839 -17.34 15.09 12.09
C ALA A 839 -16.58 14.42 13.22
N TRP A 840 -16.31 15.13 14.34
CA TRP A 840 -15.70 14.55 15.55
C TRP A 840 -16.52 13.38 16.09
N GLN A 841 -17.80 13.56 16.30
CA GLN A 841 -18.71 12.53 16.79
C GLN A 841 -18.83 11.34 15.84
N SER A 842 -18.76 11.57 14.52
CA SER A 842 -18.81 10.48 13.54
C SER A 842 -17.63 9.51 13.65
N THR A 843 -16.51 9.92 14.28
CA THR A 843 -15.39 9.03 14.61
C THR A 843 -15.63 8.19 15.87
N GLY A 844 -16.74 8.40 16.57
CA GLY A 844 -17.07 7.80 17.87
C GLY A 844 -16.38 8.47 19.06
N ALA A 845 -15.55 9.51 18.85
CA ALA A 845 -14.86 10.23 19.91
C ALA A 845 -15.82 11.16 20.69
N GLU A 846 -15.79 11.04 22.01
CA GLU A 846 -16.55 11.90 22.95
C GLU A 846 -15.62 12.80 23.78
N LEU A 847 -14.34 12.48 23.89
CA LEU A 847 -13.32 13.27 24.59
C LEU A 847 -13.27 14.69 24.03
N MET A 848 -13.08 15.70 24.88
CA MET A 848 -13.05 17.14 24.55
C MET A 848 -14.39 17.72 24.07
N ARG A 849 -15.45 16.95 24.01
CA ARG A 849 -16.75 17.44 23.57
C ARG A 849 -17.29 18.55 24.46
N PRO A 850 -17.18 18.51 25.81
CA PRO A 850 -17.56 19.63 26.66
C PRO A 850 -16.83 20.93 26.33
N HIS A 851 -15.54 20.88 26.06
CA HIS A 851 -14.75 22.04 25.62
C HIS A 851 -15.21 22.57 24.25
N PHE A 852 -15.42 21.72 23.27
CA PHE A 852 -15.88 22.13 21.95
C PHE A 852 -17.29 22.75 21.98
N LEU A 853 -18.17 22.23 22.80
CA LEU A 853 -19.48 22.83 23.06
C LEU A 853 -19.36 24.22 23.70
N ALA A 854 -18.41 24.41 24.65
CA ALA A 854 -18.12 25.73 25.21
C ALA A 854 -17.68 26.72 24.13
N LEU A 855 -16.79 26.31 23.22
CA LEU A 855 -16.39 27.17 22.10
C LEU A 855 -17.56 27.49 21.18
N LEU A 856 -18.42 26.52 20.90
CA LEU A 856 -19.60 26.71 20.07
C LEU A 856 -20.59 27.65 20.74
N ALA A 857 -20.72 27.60 22.07
CA ALA A 857 -21.59 28.55 22.80
C ALA A 857 -21.20 30.00 22.51
N ASP A 858 -19.90 30.34 22.34
CA ASP A 858 -19.45 31.71 22.04
C ASP A 858 -19.97 32.24 20.68
N ALA A 859 -20.50 31.41 19.79
CA ALA A 859 -21.04 31.82 18.50
C ALA A 859 -22.43 32.49 18.59
N TRP A 860 -23.13 32.37 19.70
CA TRP A 860 -24.42 33.06 19.89
C TRP A 860 -24.23 34.34 20.68
N PRO A 861 -24.96 35.42 20.28
CA PRO A 861 -24.87 36.69 20.98
C PRO A 861 -25.41 36.53 22.42
N GLN A 862 -24.74 37.13 23.39
CA GLN A 862 -25.18 37.15 24.77
C GLN A 862 -26.25 38.20 24.97
N GLY A 863 -27.39 37.84 25.61
CA GLY A 863 -28.46 38.80 25.88
C GLY A 863 -29.80 38.14 26.19
N PRO A 864 -30.86 38.99 26.30
CA PRO A 864 -32.23 38.49 26.46
C PRO A 864 -32.63 37.60 25.28
N GLY A 865 -32.99 36.31 25.54
CA GLY A 865 -33.36 35.35 24.48
C GLY A 865 -32.23 34.45 24.01
N ASP A 866 -31.07 34.45 24.65
CA ASP A 866 -29.96 33.50 24.38
C ASP A 866 -30.27 32.09 24.97
N ASP A 867 -31.27 31.43 24.43
CA ASP A 867 -31.65 30.07 24.88
C ASP A 867 -30.73 29.01 24.32
N GLN A 868 -30.16 29.24 23.14
CA GLN A 868 -29.30 28.27 22.46
C GLN A 868 -27.90 28.15 23.11
N GLY A 869 -27.26 29.28 23.41
CA GLY A 869 -25.95 29.28 24.07
C GLY A 869 -25.98 28.66 25.48
N LEU A 870 -27.07 28.93 26.23
CA LEU A 870 -27.26 28.32 27.55
C LEU A 870 -27.52 26.80 27.46
N ALA A 871 -28.38 26.38 26.52
CA ALA A 871 -28.68 24.96 26.33
C ALA A 871 -27.43 24.13 25.98
N VAL A 872 -26.56 24.68 25.13
CA VAL A 872 -25.29 24.04 24.76
C VAL A 872 -24.32 23.93 25.95
N LEU A 873 -24.27 24.95 26.82
CA LEU A 873 -23.44 24.90 28.05
C LEU A 873 -24.01 23.91 29.07
N GLU A 874 -25.34 23.74 29.15
CA GLU A 874 -25.97 22.72 29.99
C GLU A 874 -25.71 21.31 29.49
N GLU A 875 -25.77 21.11 28.17
CA GLU A 875 -25.31 19.84 27.56
C GLU A 875 -23.86 19.53 27.93
N ALA A 876 -22.95 20.52 27.80
CA ALA A 876 -21.54 20.36 28.13
C ALA A 876 -21.34 19.98 29.61
N LEU A 877 -22.06 20.63 30.55
CA LEU A 877 -21.99 20.30 31.97
C LEU A 877 -22.50 18.88 32.27
N THR A 878 -23.62 18.48 31.62
CA THR A 878 -24.17 17.12 31.76
C THR A 878 -23.16 16.06 31.29
N LEU A 879 -22.47 16.35 30.19
CA LEU A 879 -21.40 15.46 29.69
C LEU A 879 -20.24 15.39 30.67
N THR A 880 -19.80 16.53 31.22
CA THR A 880 -18.73 16.57 32.23
C THR A 880 -19.04 15.70 33.45
N GLU A 881 -20.30 15.72 33.91
CA GLU A 881 -20.74 14.86 35.02
C GLU A 881 -20.74 13.38 34.68
N SER A 882 -21.21 13.02 33.48
CA SER A 882 -21.34 11.62 33.04
C SER A 882 -20.00 10.98 32.67
N THR A 883 -19.04 11.73 32.12
CA THR A 883 -17.75 11.23 31.65
C THR A 883 -16.62 11.37 32.67
N GLY A 884 -16.77 12.29 33.63
CA GLY A 884 -15.71 12.68 34.55
C GLY A 884 -14.64 13.59 33.90
N GLU A 885 -14.90 14.12 32.71
CA GLU A 885 -14.00 15.05 32.00
C GLU A 885 -14.13 16.47 32.59
N ARG A 886 -13.26 16.78 33.53
CA ARG A 886 -13.42 17.97 34.41
C ARG A 886 -12.55 19.16 34.05
N TYR A 887 -11.49 18.99 33.22
CA TYR A 887 -10.48 20.03 33.01
C TYR A 887 -11.03 21.40 32.57
N TYR A 888 -12.22 21.42 31.97
CA TYR A 888 -12.87 22.66 31.51
C TYR A 888 -14.14 23.00 32.32
N GLU A 889 -14.49 22.21 33.34
CA GLU A 889 -15.72 22.37 34.18
C GLU A 889 -15.86 23.77 34.78
N ALA A 890 -14.77 24.30 35.36
CA ALA A 890 -14.77 25.63 35.91
C ALA A 890 -15.10 26.71 34.88
N GLU A 891 -14.57 26.61 33.65
CA GLU A 891 -14.84 27.56 32.58
C GLU A 891 -16.29 27.44 32.06
N LEU A 892 -16.85 26.24 32.01
CA LEU A 892 -18.26 26.03 31.65
C LEU A 892 -19.19 26.75 32.61
N HIS A 893 -18.97 26.62 33.92
CA HIS A 893 -19.75 27.36 34.92
C HIS A 893 -19.57 28.88 34.80
N ARG A 894 -18.35 29.34 34.51
CA ARG A 894 -18.09 30.77 34.33
C ARG A 894 -18.81 31.29 33.08
N LEU A 895 -18.74 30.62 31.96
CA LEU A 895 -19.42 31.00 30.71
C LEU A 895 -20.93 31.01 30.88
N LYS A 896 -21.52 29.99 31.59
CA LYS A 896 -22.94 29.98 31.96
C LYS A 896 -23.30 31.19 32.80
N GLY A 897 -22.47 31.53 33.77
CA GLY A 897 -22.66 32.73 34.60
C GLY A 897 -22.63 34.04 33.81
N GLU A 898 -21.72 34.22 32.86
CA GLU A 898 -21.67 35.42 31.97
C GLU A 898 -22.95 35.56 31.15
N ARG A 899 -23.50 34.44 30.63
CA ARG A 899 -24.75 34.47 29.86
C ARG A 899 -25.98 34.77 30.72
N LEU A 900 -26.05 34.22 31.93
CA LEU A 900 -27.10 34.54 32.92
C LEU A 900 -27.01 36.00 33.33
N LEU A 901 -25.83 36.54 33.52
CA LEU A 901 -25.64 37.96 33.83
C LEU A 901 -26.10 38.88 32.71
N ALA A 902 -25.84 38.53 31.44
CA ALA A 902 -26.33 39.27 30.28
C ALA A 902 -27.86 39.24 30.13
N ARG A 903 -28.56 38.35 30.84
CA ARG A 903 -30.03 38.25 30.98
C ARG A 903 -30.55 38.89 32.24
N ASP A 904 -29.73 39.61 32.96
CA ASP A 904 -30.07 40.23 34.24
C ASP A 904 -30.38 39.22 35.40
N GLN A 905 -29.97 37.95 35.22
CA GLN A 905 -30.14 36.89 36.21
C GLN A 905 -28.91 36.83 37.13
N TRP A 906 -28.63 37.91 37.79
CA TRP A 906 -27.40 38.14 38.55
C TRP A 906 -27.19 37.18 39.73
N ARG A 907 -28.25 36.66 40.39
CA ARG A 907 -28.13 35.70 41.49
C ARG A 907 -27.64 34.34 41.03
N GLU A 908 -28.25 33.85 39.97
CA GLU A 908 -27.86 32.62 39.32
C GLU A 908 -26.45 32.73 38.69
N ALA A 909 -26.11 33.90 38.13
CA ALA A 909 -24.77 34.20 37.64
C ALA A 909 -23.73 34.17 38.74
N ALA A 910 -24.03 34.79 39.94
CA ALA A 910 -23.13 34.74 41.07
C ALA A 910 -22.87 33.31 41.55
N ALA A 911 -23.93 32.49 41.65
CA ALA A 911 -23.78 31.08 42.02
C ALA A 911 -22.90 30.28 41.03
N CYS A 912 -23.06 30.53 39.70
CA CYS A 912 -22.21 29.94 38.70
C CYS A 912 -20.75 30.37 38.82
N PHE A 913 -20.46 31.64 39.08
CA PHE A 913 -19.08 32.14 39.28
C PHE A 913 -18.45 31.59 40.54
N GLU A 914 -19.19 31.46 41.64
CA GLU A 914 -18.74 30.88 42.89
C GLU A 914 -18.45 29.38 42.71
N GLN A 915 -19.29 28.67 41.98
CA GLN A 915 -19.05 27.27 41.62
C GLN A 915 -17.80 27.12 40.77
N SER A 916 -17.64 27.98 39.73
CA SER A 916 -16.41 28.02 38.91
C SER A 916 -15.15 28.22 39.78
N LEU A 917 -15.17 29.15 40.67
CA LEU A 917 -14.07 29.42 41.58
C LEU A 917 -13.76 28.26 42.52
N ALA A 918 -14.80 27.62 43.08
CA ALA A 918 -14.61 26.45 43.95
C ALA A 918 -13.98 25.26 43.21
N ILE A 919 -14.40 25.02 41.97
CA ILE A 919 -13.85 23.99 41.11
C ILE A 919 -12.39 24.31 40.75
N ALA A 920 -12.11 25.52 40.24
CA ALA A 920 -10.76 25.92 39.86
C ALA A 920 -9.74 25.79 41.02
N ARG A 921 -10.15 26.16 42.24
CA ARG A 921 -9.33 26.00 43.47
C ARG A 921 -9.09 24.52 43.80
N ARG A 922 -10.13 23.71 43.76
CA ARG A 922 -10.02 22.25 43.98
C ARG A 922 -9.03 21.58 43.03
N GLU A 923 -9.01 22.02 41.79
CA GLU A 923 -8.19 21.47 40.70
C GLU A 923 -6.79 22.10 40.63
N GLY A 924 -6.55 23.18 41.39
CA GLY A 924 -5.32 23.96 41.28
C GLY A 924 -5.17 24.69 39.94
N ALA A 925 -6.31 24.99 39.29
CA ALA A 925 -6.39 25.61 37.96
C ALA A 925 -6.29 27.16 38.09
N LEU A 926 -5.12 27.67 38.37
CA LEU A 926 -4.88 29.10 38.68
C LEU A 926 -5.35 30.03 37.54
N SER A 927 -5.22 29.64 36.27
CA SER A 927 -5.71 30.44 35.15
C SER A 927 -7.24 30.54 35.13
N LEU A 928 -7.98 29.48 35.50
CA LEU A 928 -9.43 29.49 35.60
C LEU A 928 -9.91 30.18 36.89
N GLU A 929 -9.15 30.04 38.01
CA GLU A 929 -9.39 30.79 39.22
C GLU A 929 -9.34 32.29 38.94
N LEU A 930 -8.32 32.77 38.21
CA LEU A 930 -8.21 34.17 37.79
C LEU A 930 -9.44 34.63 37.02
N ARG A 931 -9.89 33.86 36.02
CA ARG A 931 -11.08 34.17 35.19
C ARG A 931 -12.35 34.24 36.06
N ALA A 932 -12.55 33.29 36.97
CA ALA A 932 -13.72 33.26 37.84
C ALA A 932 -13.76 34.47 38.75
N VAL A 933 -12.61 34.82 39.37
CA VAL A 933 -12.46 35.99 40.21
C VAL A 933 -12.71 37.30 39.43
N MET A 934 -12.21 37.40 38.19
CA MET A 934 -12.48 38.55 37.33
C MET A 934 -13.98 38.71 37.07
N SER A 935 -14.71 37.63 36.76
CA SER A 935 -16.16 37.65 36.51
C SER A 935 -16.92 38.06 37.79
N LEU A 936 -16.55 37.52 38.95
CA LEU A 936 -17.10 37.94 40.24
C LEU A 936 -16.84 39.44 40.55
N THR A 937 -15.61 39.91 40.26
CA THR A 937 -15.25 41.31 40.45
C THR A 937 -16.08 42.25 39.58
N ARG A 938 -16.30 41.90 38.30
CA ARG A 938 -17.16 42.67 37.38
C ARG A 938 -18.60 42.67 37.90
N LEU A 939 -19.18 41.53 38.28
CA LEU A 939 -20.52 41.44 38.84
C LEU A 939 -20.70 42.36 40.06
N ARG A 940 -19.75 42.35 41.02
CA ARG A 940 -19.78 43.15 42.22
C ARG A 940 -19.68 44.67 41.91
N ARG A 941 -18.83 45.04 40.93
CA ARG A 941 -18.74 46.43 40.46
C ARG A 941 -20.07 46.93 39.90
N VAL A 942 -20.73 46.12 39.03
CA VAL A 942 -22.02 46.47 38.45
C VAL A 942 -23.09 46.63 39.53
N ARG A 943 -23.02 45.88 40.62
CA ARG A 943 -23.94 45.89 41.73
C ARG A 943 -23.61 46.96 42.77
N ALA A 944 -22.53 47.74 42.58
CA ALA A 944 -22.06 48.73 43.56
C ALA A 944 -21.87 48.16 44.96
N GLU A 945 -21.45 46.91 45.08
CA GLU A 945 -21.14 46.27 46.34
C GLU A 945 -19.82 46.83 46.92
N SER A 946 -19.77 47.08 48.26
CA SER A 946 -18.68 47.79 48.94
C SER A 946 -17.40 47.00 49.10
N VAL A 947 -17.25 45.82 48.50
CA VAL A 947 -16.04 44.98 48.58
C VAL A 947 -14.99 45.49 47.58
N PRO A 948 -13.77 45.90 48.01
CA PRO A 948 -12.75 46.33 47.08
C PRO A 948 -12.36 45.22 46.10
N ALA A 949 -12.29 45.57 44.82
CA ALA A 949 -11.87 44.63 43.76
C ALA A 949 -10.51 43.96 44.06
N GLY A 950 -9.64 44.69 44.80
CA GLY A 950 -8.31 44.20 45.19
C GLY A 950 -8.29 43.01 46.17
N ASP A 951 -9.34 42.89 46.98
CA ASP A 951 -9.37 41.84 48.02
C ASP A 951 -9.55 40.43 47.44
N LEU A 952 -10.20 40.31 46.31
CA LEU A 952 -10.40 39.04 45.63
C LEU A 952 -9.34 38.78 44.53
N LEU A 953 -9.02 39.81 43.72
CA LEU A 953 -8.25 39.65 42.52
C LEU A 953 -6.73 39.63 42.77
N ARG A 954 -6.25 40.49 43.70
CA ARG A 954 -4.81 40.63 44.03
C ARG A 954 -4.18 39.33 44.53
N PRO A 955 -4.77 38.57 45.48
CA PRO A 955 -4.16 37.30 45.94
C PRO A 955 -4.00 36.24 44.86
N VAL A 956 -4.84 36.25 43.81
CA VAL A 956 -4.72 35.31 42.67
C VAL A 956 -3.71 35.83 41.66
N LEU A 957 -3.73 37.15 41.38
CA LEU A 957 -2.82 37.76 40.40
C LEU A 957 -1.35 37.67 40.87
N ASP A 958 -1.08 37.82 42.16
CA ASP A 958 0.26 37.79 42.77
C ASP A 958 0.92 36.39 42.70
N GLN A 959 0.15 35.32 42.41
CA GLN A 959 0.68 33.95 42.20
C GLN A 959 1.26 33.75 40.80
N PHE A 960 0.97 34.62 39.82
CA PHE A 960 1.54 34.52 38.49
C PHE A 960 2.93 35.13 38.44
N THR A 961 3.90 34.30 38.11
CA THR A 961 5.33 34.69 38.00
C THR A 961 5.79 34.88 36.57
N GLU A 962 4.97 34.50 35.59
CA GLU A 962 5.25 34.58 34.15
C GLU A 962 3.98 34.91 33.35
N GLY A 963 4.10 35.14 32.01
CA GLY A 963 2.97 35.41 31.14
C GLY A 963 2.26 36.74 31.38
N LEU A 964 2.96 37.70 31.95
CA LEU A 964 2.38 38.95 32.44
C LEU A 964 1.74 39.81 31.30
N ASP A 965 2.06 39.52 30.07
CA ASP A 965 1.50 40.18 28.87
C ASP A 965 0.31 39.43 28.26
N THR A 966 -0.13 38.33 28.87
CA THR A 966 -1.31 37.59 28.36
C THR A 966 -2.59 38.42 28.48
N PRO A 967 -3.58 38.25 27.61
CA PRO A 967 -4.84 39.00 27.66
C PRO A 967 -5.52 38.94 29.01
N ASP A 968 -5.64 37.76 29.66
CA ASP A 968 -6.27 37.61 30.99
C ASP A 968 -5.54 38.40 32.06
N LEU A 969 -4.19 38.36 32.10
CA LEU A 969 -3.41 39.06 33.13
C LEU A 969 -3.40 40.58 32.89
N ARG A 970 -3.43 41.06 31.65
CA ARG A 970 -3.60 42.51 31.35
C ARG A 970 -4.98 43.00 31.77
N GLU A 971 -6.02 42.22 31.45
CA GLU A 971 -7.40 42.57 31.84
C GLU A 971 -7.59 42.54 33.36
N ALA A 972 -6.98 41.57 34.05
CA ALA A 972 -7.02 41.51 35.52
C ALA A 972 -6.37 42.73 36.18
N ARG A 973 -5.24 43.23 35.63
CA ARG A 973 -4.61 44.48 36.14
C ARG A 973 -5.48 45.70 35.90
N ALA A 974 -6.06 45.80 34.66
CA ALA A 974 -6.99 46.91 34.39
C ALA A 974 -8.24 46.90 35.29
N LEU A 975 -8.67 45.74 35.77
CA LEU A 975 -9.72 45.61 36.75
C LEU A 975 -9.31 46.06 38.19
N LEU A 976 -8.00 46.12 38.50
CA LEU A 976 -7.51 46.65 39.76
C LEU A 976 -7.31 48.17 39.77
N GLU A 977 -7.10 48.75 38.61
CA GLU A 977 -7.10 50.18 38.34
C GLU A 977 -8.53 50.74 38.33
#